data_4b548555581ecb408e507f0ccc88eed5
#
_entry.id   4b548555581ecb408e507f0ccc88eed5
#
_cell.length_a   1.000
_cell.length_b   1.000
_cell.length_c   1.000
_cell.angle_alpha   90.00
_cell.angle_beta   90.00
_cell.angle_gamma   90.00
#
_symmetry.space_group_name_H-M   'P 1'
#
loop_
_entity.id
_entity.type
_entity.pdbx_description
1 polymer ?
#
loop_
_entity_poly.entity_id
_entity_poly.type
_entity_poly.pdbx_seq_one_letter_code
_entity_poly.pdbx_strand_id
1 'polypeptide(L)'
;MDSRKYFSDSVIDELKRAVREAGGNEVFFTGDIDSEGIVVSVKVGARGNESEVPINQNDVRECAVLIHNHPSGYLEPSDADMAAASAASERAQGFYIIDNSASRVYVVMEAVKPKSIKKLDIDAASLYLENGGPLSVQSEGYEERPVQIALLRSIARSFNENSLGVFEAGTGVGKSYAYLIPAMLWALSNGERVVVSTGTINLQQQLCEKDIPAAEKIIGKKCKAVLVKGRQNYVCLRRLSDAGSERELFGDDTETFDAIARWAEKSATGSKSDLPFMPGEKIWSRIKSESDACMGPRCPFYAQCFVMRVRKEASAADLIVVNHHLLFADIESRMSGAGWDDQAVLPPYRHIVFDEAHGIENAATSFFSGTANRFALLRQINLLYRRHKNSEAGYICTLAILSSNEERAADAGGIVSRVKSAIADLETAARDILQDGYTIRLSDATSRDFGPLLSLAASLASSLSSLIALVRELMEGITDEDKAAGAYWEAKLVVRRLEAALLLFNDFTAWDEKRDSVFYLQKKYLPSDALSAKDEDRQYTLFTKTPLDIAPLMNTGVFEPMQSVVCTSATLSIHKDFSWWMRRTGASFADEDRILTGDFPSPFPYKTNLLFSVPSDAPLPENAVDFQRFVVSAVSRLVSAARGRTLVLFTSYDMLRNTFTDAAPFLSKFRLLKQGDDDASRLLDAFREDIGSVLFATDSFWQGVDVPGASLSQVIIAKLPFSVPNDPVFTARSEAVVKRGGSPFMELSVPEAVIKFRQGFGRLIRRNDDRGCVALLDKRIYEKRYGTIFLGSIPESKRLYEDLDTIVSETERFLFDS
;
A
#
# COMPACT_ATOMS: atom_id res chain seq x y z
N MET A 1 -47.99 -17.41 7.43
CA MET A 1 -47.34 -18.62 6.86
C MET A 1 -47.28 -19.70 7.95
N ASP A 2 -47.05 -20.97 7.63
CA ASP A 2 -46.88 -22.04 8.63
C ASP A 2 -45.51 -21.89 9.29
N SER A 3 -45.46 -21.83 10.63
CA SER A 3 -44.24 -21.63 11.40
C SER A 3 -43.18 -22.71 11.17
N ARG A 4 -43.58 -23.96 10.85
CA ARG A 4 -42.65 -25.05 10.57
C ARG A 4 -41.73 -24.85 9.37
N LYS A 5 -42.02 -23.87 8.54
CA LYS A 5 -41.13 -23.45 7.43
C LYS A 5 -39.95 -22.58 7.88
N TYR A 6 -40.05 -21.99 9.05
CA TYR A 6 -39.07 -21.00 9.54
C TYR A 6 -38.47 -21.33 10.91
N PHE A 7 -39.07 -22.27 11.65
CA PHE A 7 -38.66 -22.67 12.98
C PHE A 7 -38.56 -24.18 13.11
N SER A 8 -37.58 -24.66 13.87
CA SER A 8 -37.52 -26.05 14.29
C SER A 8 -38.62 -26.37 15.30
N ASP A 9 -39.05 -27.65 15.40
CA ASP A 9 -40.13 -28.04 16.32
C ASP A 9 -39.77 -27.69 17.76
N SER A 10 -38.49 -27.81 18.18
CA SER A 10 -38.00 -27.43 19.53
C SER A 10 -38.19 -25.93 19.80
N VAL A 11 -37.92 -25.08 18.80
CA VAL A 11 -38.06 -23.62 18.92
C VAL A 11 -39.53 -23.24 19.00
N ILE A 12 -40.40 -23.87 18.20
CA ILE A 12 -41.86 -23.65 18.26
C ILE A 12 -42.40 -23.94 19.67
N ASP A 13 -41.92 -25.03 20.32
CA ASP A 13 -42.38 -25.38 21.66
C ASP A 13 -41.82 -24.40 22.72
N GLU A 14 -40.63 -23.89 22.51
CA GLU A 14 -40.01 -22.86 23.38
C GLU A 14 -40.74 -21.52 23.28
N LEU A 15 -41.03 -21.07 22.08
CA LEU A 15 -41.84 -19.85 21.81
C LEU A 15 -43.21 -19.95 22.46
N LYS A 16 -43.94 -21.06 22.28
CA LYS A 16 -45.23 -21.33 22.90
C LYS A 16 -45.20 -21.27 24.40
N ARG A 17 -44.14 -21.88 25.01
CA ARG A 17 -43.98 -21.91 26.47
C ARG A 17 -43.76 -20.49 26.99
N ALA A 18 -42.83 -19.71 26.39
CA ALA A 18 -42.51 -18.38 26.82
C ALA A 18 -43.68 -17.39 26.74
N VAL A 19 -44.48 -17.48 25.63
CA VAL A 19 -45.69 -16.66 25.47
C VAL A 19 -46.79 -17.03 26.51
N ARG A 20 -46.94 -18.34 26.83
CA ARG A 20 -47.91 -18.78 27.90
C ARG A 20 -47.47 -18.29 29.26
N GLU A 21 -46.16 -18.36 29.60
CA GLU A 21 -45.61 -17.85 30.86
C GLU A 21 -45.77 -16.34 31.01
N ALA A 22 -45.81 -15.61 29.90
CA ALA A 22 -46.11 -14.17 29.87
C ALA A 22 -47.64 -13.85 29.92
N GLY A 23 -48.49 -14.86 30.07
CA GLY A 23 -49.93 -14.66 30.10
C GLY A 23 -50.54 -14.22 28.77
N GLY A 24 -49.85 -14.43 27.65
CA GLY A 24 -50.24 -13.99 26.31
C GLY A 24 -49.85 -12.56 25.96
N ASN A 25 -49.11 -11.86 26.86
CA ASN A 25 -48.55 -10.55 26.59
C ASN A 25 -47.44 -10.64 25.53
N GLU A 26 -47.02 -9.51 25.04
CA GLU A 26 -45.95 -9.43 24.06
C GLU A 26 -44.60 -9.90 24.64
N VAL A 27 -43.94 -10.81 23.94
CA VAL A 27 -42.61 -11.34 24.24
C VAL A 27 -41.69 -11.14 23.05
N PHE A 28 -40.55 -10.57 23.29
CA PHE A 28 -39.51 -10.38 22.28
C PHE A 28 -38.44 -11.46 22.44
N PHE A 29 -38.02 -12.04 21.33
CA PHE A 29 -37.03 -13.08 21.29
C PHE A 29 -35.92 -12.70 20.31
N THR A 30 -34.73 -13.18 20.60
CA THR A 30 -33.58 -13.23 19.68
C THR A 30 -33.35 -14.68 19.30
N GLY A 31 -32.98 -14.96 18.06
CA GLY A 31 -32.78 -16.32 17.58
C GLY A 31 -31.65 -16.46 16.59
N ASP A 32 -31.14 -17.70 16.49
CA ASP A 32 -30.13 -18.09 15.52
C ASP A 32 -30.72 -19.04 14.48
N ILE A 33 -30.18 -18.98 13.25
CA ILE A 33 -30.63 -19.81 12.14
C ILE A 33 -29.54 -20.79 11.71
N ASP A 34 -29.97 -21.93 11.14
CA ASP A 34 -29.07 -22.86 10.45
C ASP A 34 -28.78 -22.43 9.01
N SER A 35 -28.03 -23.29 8.29
CA SER A 35 -27.66 -23.05 6.88
C SER A 35 -28.87 -23.02 5.92
N GLU A 36 -30.00 -23.61 6.31
CA GLU A 36 -31.25 -23.63 5.55
C GLU A 36 -32.10 -22.38 5.86
N GLY A 37 -31.75 -21.59 6.86
CA GLY A 37 -32.51 -20.42 7.32
C GLY A 37 -33.63 -20.74 8.30
N ILE A 38 -33.59 -21.94 8.89
CA ILE A 38 -34.51 -22.36 9.94
C ILE A 38 -34.00 -21.85 11.29
N VAL A 39 -34.84 -21.23 12.08
CA VAL A 39 -34.49 -20.79 13.43
C VAL A 39 -34.33 -22.04 14.32
N VAL A 40 -33.13 -22.27 14.82
CA VAL A 40 -32.76 -23.48 15.60
C VAL A 40 -32.57 -23.21 17.09
N SER A 41 -32.41 -21.92 17.48
CA SER A 41 -32.35 -21.51 18.88
C SER A 41 -33.07 -20.17 19.09
N VAL A 42 -33.66 -20.00 20.26
CA VAL A 42 -34.27 -18.72 20.65
C VAL A 42 -33.97 -18.42 22.11
N LYS A 43 -33.83 -17.12 22.40
CA LYS A 43 -33.71 -16.60 23.79
C LYS A 43 -34.78 -15.52 24.00
N VAL A 44 -35.39 -15.49 25.17
CA VAL A 44 -36.30 -14.39 25.58
C VAL A 44 -35.44 -13.18 25.85
N GLY A 45 -35.53 -12.17 24.98
CA GLY A 45 -34.83 -10.89 25.14
C GLY A 45 -35.53 -9.93 26.07
N ALA A 46 -36.90 -9.88 26.00
CA ALA A 46 -37.71 -9.05 26.85
C ALA A 46 -39.16 -9.56 26.97
N ARG A 47 -39.82 -9.21 28.05
CA ARG A 47 -41.28 -9.41 28.27
C ARG A 47 -41.92 -8.06 28.46
N GLY A 48 -42.92 -7.77 27.66
CA GLY A 48 -43.66 -6.52 27.62
C GLY A 48 -45.04 -6.61 28.29
N ASN A 49 -45.84 -5.61 27.98
CA ASN A 49 -47.26 -5.55 28.34
C ASN A 49 -48.11 -5.87 27.08
N GLU A 50 -49.35 -5.47 27.08
CA GLU A 50 -50.29 -5.73 25.94
C GLU A 50 -49.94 -4.93 24.67
N SER A 51 -49.01 -3.95 24.74
CA SER A 51 -48.73 -3.03 23.61
C SER A 51 -47.25 -2.70 23.37
N GLU A 52 -46.30 -2.97 24.30
CA GLU A 52 -44.91 -2.57 24.16
C GLU A 52 -43.93 -3.52 24.85
N VAL A 53 -42.77 -3.78 24.21
CA VAL A 53 -41.66 -4.54 24.77
C VAL A 53 -40.40 -3.69 24.81
N PRO A 54 -39.76 -3.44 25.99
CA PRO A 54 -38.48 -2.78 26.06
C PRO A 54 -37.35 -3.68 25.52
N ILE A 55 -36.61 -3.23 24.52
CA ILE A 55 -35.52 -3.99 23.89
C ILE A 55 -34.17 -3.53 24.43
N ASN A 56 -33.38 -4.45 24.98
CA ASN A 56 -32.00 -4.18 25.34
C ASN A 56 -31.10 -4.20 24.10
N GLN A 57 -30.48 -3.10 23.75
CA GLN A 57 -29.68 -2.95 22.52
C GLN A 57 -28.47 -3.91 22.42
N ASN A 58 -27.94 -4.41 23.51
CA ASN A 58 -26.80 -5.34 23.49
C ASN A 58 -27.21 -6.75 23.07
N ASP A 59 -28.39 -7.24 23.50
CA ASP A 59 -28.87 -8.58 23.16
C ASP A 59 -29.30 -8.70 21.68
N VAL A 60 -29.59 -7.57 21.05
CA VAL A 60 -30.04 -7.47 19.64
C VAL A 60 -28.86 -7.54 18.64
N ARG A 61 -27.64 -7.25 19.09
CA ARG A 61 -26.48 -7.13 18.18
C ARG A 61 -25.91 -8.47 17.68
N GLU A 62 -26.13 -9.55 18.40
CA GLU A 62 -25.48 -10.86 18.17
C GLU A 62 -26.42 -11.96 17.63
N CYS A 63 -27.65 -11.66 17.26
CA CYS A 63 -28.63 -12.66 16.79
C CYS A 63 -28.89 -12.58 15.28
N ALA A 64 -29.28 -13.67 14.67
CA ALA A 64 -29.61 -13.73 13.25
C ALA A 64 -31.05 -13.27 12.95
N VAL A 65 -31.98 -13.41 13.93
CA VAL A 65 -33.39 -13.06 13.76
C VAL A 65 -34.00 -12.48 15.04
N LEU A 66 -34.83 -11.48 14.86
CA LEU A 66 -35.67 -10.88 15.90
C LEU A 66 -37.09 -11.38 15.75
N ILE A 67 -37.71 -11.83 16.82
CA ILE A 67 -39.03 -12.44 16.81
C ILE A 67 -39.86 -11.83 17.95
N HIS A 68 -41.14 -11.53 17.70
CA HIS A 68 -42.08 -11.20 18.77
C HIS A 68 -43.50 -11.75 18.42
N ASN A 69 -44.32 -11.89 19.46
CA ASN A 69 -45.74 -12.24 19.22
C ASN A 69 -46.61 -11.00 19.36
N HIS A 70 -47.69 -10.96 18.61
CA HIS A 70 -48.80 -10.00 18.82
C HIS A 70 -49.84 -10.61 19.74
N PRO A 71 -50.12 -10.00 20.93
CA PRO A 71 -51.14 -10.48 21.87
C PRO A 71 -52.55 -10.61 21.27
N SER A 72 -52.87 -9.75 20.33
CA SER A 72 -54.10 -9.76 19.56
C SER A 72 -54.23 -10.96 18.62
N GLY A 73 -53.14 -11.69 18.32
CA GLY A 73 -53.05 -12.73 17.31
C GLY A 73 -53.11 -12.24 15.87
N TYR A 74 -53.13 -10.93 15.65
CA TYR A 74 -53.07 -10.31 14.32
C TYR A 74 -51.59 -10.20 13.89
N LEU A 75 -51.24 -10.76 12.74
CA LEU A 75 -49.85 -10.93 12.32
C LEU A 75 -49.34 -9.79 11.43
N GLU A 76 -50.18 -8.87 10.97
CA GLU A 76 -49.67 -7.77 10.14
C GLU A 76 -48.82 -6.81 10.95
N PRO A 77 -47.68 -6.34 10.39
CA PRO A 77 -46.77 -5.47 11.10
C PRO A 77 -47.41 -4.08 11.34
N SER A 78 -47.15 -3.51 12.51
CA SER A 78 -47.44 -2.12 12.83
C SER A 78 -46.38 -1.19 12.23
N ASP A 79 -46.59 0.13 12.28
CA ASP A 79 -45.55 1.13 11.90
C ASP A 79 -44.29 0.99 12.74
N ALA A 80 -44.44 0.64 14.03
CA ALA A 80 -43.29 0.37 14.92
C ALA A 80 -42.51 -0.87 14.50
N ASP A 81 -43.23 -1.93 14.09
CA ASP A 81 -42.60 -3.18 13.56
C ASP A 81 -41.83 -2.89 12.26
N MET A 82 -42.40 -2.06 11.39
CA MET A 82 -41.76 -1.69 10.14
C MET A 82 -40.48 -0.88 10.38
N ALA A 83 -40.48 0.01 11.38
CA ALA A 83 -39.30 0.75 11.78
C ALA A 83 -38.23 -0.18 12.39
N ALA A 84 -38.63 -1.14 13.26
CA ALA A 84 -37.77 -2.12 13.85
C ALA A 84 -37.16 -3.08 12.78
N ALA A 85 -37.99 -3.52 11.84
CA ALA A 85 -37.56 -4.36 10.71
C ALA A 85 -36.56 -3.62 9.79
N SER A 86 -36.76 -2.31 9.55
CA SER A 86 -35.80 -1.49 8.83
C SER A 86 -34.44 -1.42 9.54
N ALA A 87 -34.45 -1.22 10.86
CA ALA A 87 -33.23 -1.22 11.67
C ALA A 87 -32.55 -2.61 11.76
N ALA A 88 -33.33 -3.69 11.74
CA ALA A 88 -32.84 -5.06 11.67
C ALA A 88 -32.18 -5.34 10.29
N SER A 89 -32.77 -4.81 9.20
CA SER A 89 -32.26 -4.91 7.84
C SER A 89 -30.84 -4.35 7.71
N GLU A 90 -30.58 -3.21 8.32
CA GLU A 90 -29.23 -2.58 8.32
C GLU A 90 -28.18 -3.49 8.96
N ARG A 91 -28.60 -4.47 9.78
CA ARG A 91 -27.76 -5.45 10.47
C ARG A 91 -27.82 -6.85 9.85
N ALA A 92 -28.44 -6.99 8.68
CA ALA A 92 -28.68 -8.28 8.02
C ALA A 92 -29.47 -9.29 8.88
N GLN A 93 -30.29 -8.81 9.82
CA GLN A 93 -31.11 -9.62 10.71
C GLN A 93 -32.53 -9.80 10.14
N GLY A 94 -33.12 -10.98 10.33
CA GLY A 94 -34.52 -11.22 10.05
C GLY A 94 -35.43 -10.58 11.10
N PHE A 95 -36.71 -10.33 10.72
CA PHE A 95 -37.72 -9.80 11.62
C PHE A 95 -39.05 -10.55 11.41
N TYR A 96 -39.46 -11.32 12.45
CA TYR A 96 -40.57 -12.25 12.36
C TYR A 96 -41.64 -11.96 13.42
N ILE A 97 -42.89 -11.99 13.05
CA ILE A 97 -44.05 -11.83 13.94
C ILE A 97 -44.79 -13.17 14.03
N ILE A 98 -45.02 -13.66 15.24
CA ILE A 98 -45.73 -14.93 15.48
C ILE A 98 -47.05 -14.71 16.17
N ASP A 99 -48.01 -15.66 16.02
CA ASP A 99 -49.22 -15.72 16.85
C ASP A 99 -48.88 -16.32 18.23
N ASN A 100 -49.80 -16.13 19.21
CA ASN A 100 -49.58 -16.63 20.58
C ASN A 100 -49.40 -18.13 20.70
N SER A 101 -49.80 -18.88 19.69
CA SER A 101 -49.63 -20.32 19.60
C SER A 101 -48.37 -20.76 18.84
N ALA A 102 -47.59 -19.79 18.34
CA ALA A 102 -46.44 -19.99 17.45
C ALA A 102 -46.76 -20.96 16.28
N SER A 103 -48.02 -20.99 15.83
CA SER A 103 -48.44 -21.85 14.72
C SER A 103 -48.34 -21.13 13.36
N ARG A 104 -48.38 -19.81 13.38
CA ARG A 104 -48.28 -18.96 12.19
C ARG A 104 -47.23 -17.88 12.41
N VAL A 105 -46.53 -17.58 11.34
CA VAL A 105 -45.52 -16.53 11.29
C VAL A 105 -45.78 -15.57 10.13
N TYR A 106 -45.57 -14.29 10.37
CA TYR A 106 -45.44 -13.29 9.33
C TYR A 106 -43.93 -12.87 9.25
N VAL A 107 -43.34 -13.05 8.11
CA VAL A 107 -41.94 -12.68 7.87
C VAL A 107 -41.96 -11.26 7.29
N VAL A 108 -41.63 -10.30 8.09
CA VAL A 108 -41.48 -8.89 7.65
C VAL A 108 -40.21 -8.76 6.83
N MET A 109 -39.12 -9.43 7.31
CA MET A 109 -37.85 -9.52 6.62
C MET A 109 -37.22 -10.89 6.87
N GLU A 110 -36.77 -11.54 5.82
CA GLU A 110 -36.06 -12.82 5.95
C GLU A 110 -34.69 -12.64 6.55
N ALA A 111 -34.32 -13.51 7.48
CA ALA A 111 -32.96 -13.58 8.00
C ALA A 111 -31.97 -13.93 6.88
N VAL A 112 -30.82 -13.27 6.85
CA VAL A 112 -29.78 -13.60 5.88
C VAL A 112 -29.15 -14.94 6.26
N LYS A 113 -29.33 -15.94 5.39
CA LYS A 113 -28.80 -17.30 5.61
C LYS A 113 -27.28 -17.23 5.77
N PRO A 114 -26.72 -17.87 6.81
CA PRO A 114 -25.28 -17.98 6.93
C PRO A 114 -24.74 -18.71 5.70
N LYS A 115 -23.81 -18.06 5.02
CA LYS A 115 -23.19 -18.61 3.82
C LYS A 115 -22.38 -19.83 4.22
N SER A 116 -22.72 -21.02 3.71
CA SER A 116 -21.91 -22.21 3.96
C SER A 116 -20.56 -22.06 3.26
N ILE A 117 -19.50 -21.90 4.03
CA ILE A 117 -18.14 -21.81 3.52
C ILE A 117 -17.62 -23.21 3.18
N LYS A 118 -17.23 -23.39 1.92
CA LYS A 118 -16.62 -24.62 1.43
C LYS A 118 -15.11 -24.54 1.59
N LYS A 119 -14.56 -25.32 2.52
CA LYS A 119 -13.12 -25.44 2.71
C LYS A 119 -12.45 -26.00 1.45
N LEU A 120 -11.25 -25.53 1.17
CA LEU A 120 -10.41 -26.06 0.10
C LEU A 120 -9.94 -27.48 0.46
N ASP A 121 -10.04 -28.39 -0.48
CA ASP A 121 -9.33 -29.65 -0.43
C ASP A 121 -7.85 -29.40 -0.73
N ILE A 122 -7.02 -29.44 0.29
CA ILE A 122 -5.60 -29.08 0.22
C ILE A 122 -4.83 -30.08 -0.65
N ASP A 123 -5.18 -31.36 -0.59
CA ASP A 123 -4.53 -32.40 -1.36
C ASP A 123 -4.90 -32.24 -2.85
N ALA A 124 -6.18 -32.04 -3.17
CA ALA A 124 -6.60 -31.76 -4.53
C ALA A 124 -5.98 -30.47 -5.08
N ALA A 125 -5.81 -29.43 -4.26
CA ALA A 125 -5.16 -28.20 -4.67
C ALA A 125 -3.65 -28.38 -4.94
N SER A 126 -2.97 -29.26 -4.21
CA SER A 126 -1.54 -29.53 -4.43
C SER A 126 -1.26 -30.26 -5.75
N LEU A 127 -2.19 -31.10 -6.21
CA LEU A 127 -2.06 -31.84 -7.48
C LEU A 127 -1.87 -30.91 -8.70
N TYR A 128 -2.32 -29.67 -8.64
CA TYR A 128 -2.09 -28.71 -9.72
C TYR A 128 -0.61 -28.41 -9.98
N LEU A 129 0.25 -28.58 -8.95
CA LEU A 129 1.69 -28.29 -8.98
C LEU A 129 2.55 -29.56 -8.87
N GLU A 130 1.98 -30.75 -8.83
CA GLU A 130 2.71 -32.03 -8.76
C GLU A 130 3.04 -32.59 -10.16
N ASN A 131 3.97 -33.51 -10.23
CA ASN A 131 4.29 -34.21 -11.47
C ASN A 131 3.05 -34.99 -11.99
N GLY A 132 2.77 -34.85 -13.29
CA GLY A 132 1.57 -35.35 -13.93
C GLY A 132 0.35 -34.47 -13.73
N GLY A 133 0.44 -33.43 -12.91
CA GLY A 133 -0.60 -32.43 -12.75
C GLY A 133 -0.67 -31.40 -13.89
N PRO A 134 -1.68 -30.51 -13.86
CA PRO A 134 -1.94 -29.57 -14.96
C PRO A 134 -0.76 -28.65 -15.31
N LEU A 135 0.00 -28.16 -14.32
CA LEU A 135 1.18 -27.32 -14.59
C LEU A 135 2.28 -28.11 -15.30
N SER A 136 2.52 -29.35 -14.87
CA SER A 136 3.51 -30.25 -15.49
C SER A 136 3.19 -30.57 -16.95
N VAL A 137 1.90 -30.75 -17.25
CA VAL A 137 1.42 -31.05 -18.61
C VAL A 137 1.54 -29.83 -19.54
N GLN A 138 1.40 -28.62 -18.99
CA GLN A 138 1.36 -27.39 -19.79
C GLN A 138 2.73 -26.72 -19.97
N SER A 139 3.74 -27.12 -19.20
CA SER A 139 5.07 -26.46 -19.20
C SER A 139 6.15 -27.41 -19.71
N GLU A 140 6.71 -27.13 -20.88
CA GLU A 140 7.90 -27.83 -21.36
C GLU A 140 9.06 -27.62 -20.36
N GLY A 141 9.71 -28.72 -19.94
CA GLY A 141 10.81 -28.67 -18.98
C GLY A 141 10.35 -28.38 -17.54
N TYR A 142 9.11 -28.73 -17.20
CA TYR A 142 8.63 -28.61 -15.84
C TYR A 142 9.48 -29.43 -14.86
N GLU A 143 9.90 -28.77 -13.77
CA GLU A 143 10.54 -29.39 -12.61
C GLU A 143 9.61 -29.27 -11.41
N GLU A 144 9.22 -30.38 -10.80
CA GLU A 144 8.46 -30.36 -9.55
C GLU A 144 9.28 -29.71 -8.43
N ARG A 145 8.63 -28.79 -7.72
CA ARG A 145 9.23 -28.08 -6.59
C ARG A 145 8.46 -28.40 -5.30
N PRO A 146 8.93 -29.40 -4.51
CA PRO A 146 8.24 -29.76 -3.27
C PRO A 146 8.04 -28.60 -2.31
N VAL A 147 8.94 -27.62 -2.31
CA VAL A 147 8.85 -26.41 -1.51
C VAL A 147 7.69 -25.50 -1.95
N GLN A 148 7.40 -25.40 -3.26
CA GLN A 148 6.27 -24.68 -3.80
C GLN A 148 4.93 -25.32 -3.39
N ILE A 149 4.87 -26.65 -3.46
CA ILE A 149 3.71 -27.43 -3.03
C ILE A 149 3.45 -27.25 -1.53
N ALA A 150 4.50 -27.32 -0.71
CA ALA A 150 4.39 -27.08 0.73
C ALA A 150 3.90 -25.66 1.06
N LEU A 151 4.36 -24.64 0.33
CA LEU A 151 3.88 -23.26 0.46
C LEU A 151 2.39 -23.16 0.07
N LEU A 152 1.98 -23.76 -1.06
CA LEU A 152 0.58 -23.78 -1.46
C LEU A 152 -0.30 -24.40 -0.37
N ARG A 153 0.10 -25.53 0.18
CA ARG A 153 -0.63 -26.22 1.27
C ARG A 153 -0.78 -25.31 2.50
N SER A 154 0.27 -24.62 2.90
CA SER A 154 0.23 -23.68 4.02
C SER A 154 -0.68 -22.48 3.77
N ILE A 155 -0.68 -21.95 2.54
CA ILE A 155 -1.59 -20.86 2.15
C ILE A 155 -3.05 -21.35 2.09
N ALA A 156 -3.32 -22.52 1.51
CA ALA A 156 -4.67 -23.10 1.50
C ALA A 156 -5.19 -23.34 2.93
N ARG A 157 -4.32 -23.75 3.84
CA ARG A 157 -4.62 -23.89 5.26
C ARG A 157 -5.00 -22.55 5.88
N SER A 158 -4.29 -21.45 5.54
CA SER A 158 -4.63 -20.10 6.04
C SER A 158 -6.04 -19.67 5.65
N PHE A 159 -6.49 -19.96 4.44
CA PHE A 159 -7.87 -19.72 4.03
C PHE A 159 -8.87 -20.58 4.82
N ASN A 160 -8.60 -21.88 4.96
CA ASN A 160 -9.48 -22.82 5.64
C ASN A 160 -9.67 -22.55 7.14
N GLU A 161 -8.65 -22.00 7.79
CA GLU A 161 -8.60 -21.77 9.24
C GLU A 161 -8.79 -20.29 9.62
N ASN A 162 -9.06 -19.42 8.65
CA ASN A 162 -9.17 -17.97 8.86
C ASN A 162 -7.92 -17.38 9.57
N SER A 163 -6.74 -17.80 9.14
CA SER A 163 -5.48 -17.53 9.81
C SER A 163 -4.71 -16.37 9.19
N LEU A 164 -3.78 -15.83 9.97
CA LEU A 164 -2.73 -14.94 9.53
C LEU A 164 -1.50 -15.79 9.16
N GLY A 165 -1.29 -16.01 7.87
CA GLY A 165 -0.12 -16.72 7.34
C GLY A 165 1.06 -15.78 7.09
N VAL A 166 2.21 -16.05 7.70
CA VAL A 166 3.46 -15.31 7.48
C VAL A 166 4.50 -16.28 6.93
N PHE A 167 4.73 -16.21 5.62
CA PHE A 167 5.48 -17.21 4.88
C PHE A 167 6.68 -16.60 4.18
N GLU A 168 7.88 -16.99 4.62
CA GLU A 168 9.09 -16.68 3.90
C GLU A 168 9.31 -17.70 2.80
N ALA A 169 9.32 -17.25 1.55
CA ALA A 169 9.51 -18.10 0.39
C ALA A 169 10.66 -17.56 -0.46
N GLY A 170 11.77 -18.26 -0.45
CA GLY A 170 13.00 -17.88 -1.15
C GLY A 170 12.82 -17.66 -2.65
N THR A 171 13.84 -17.10 -3.29
CA THR A 171 13.83 -16.90 -4.73
C THR A 171 13.69 -18.24 -5.46
N GLY A 172 12.89 -18.27 -6.53
CA GLY A 172 12.68 -19.48 -7.33
C GLY A 172 11.68 -20.49 -6.79
N VAL A 173 11.11 -20.31 -5.61
CA VAL A 173 10.06 -21.19 -5.08
C VAL A 173 8.81 -21.19 -5.97
N GLY A 174 8.51 -20.09 -6.67
CA GLY A 174 7.31 -19.95 -7.48
C GLY A 174 6.11 -19.43 -6.68
N LYS A 175 6.33 -18.43 -5.86
CA LYS A 175 5.35 -17.80 -4.98
C LYS A 175 4.01 -17.50 -5.65
N SER A 176 4.03 -16.93 -6.86
CA SER A 176 2.81 -16.49 -7.55
C SER A 176 1.78 -17.61 -7.69
N TYR A 177 2.15 -18.76 -8.21
CA TYR A 177 1.22 -19.89 -8.33
C TYR A 177 0.83 -20.47 -6.99
N ALA A 178 1.75 -20.50 -6.01
CA ALA A 178 1.48 -21.04 -4.69
C ALA A 178 0.40 -20.25 -3.94
N TYR A 179 0.24 -18.93 -4.17
CA TYR A 179 -0.86 -18.17 -3.57
C TYR A 179 -2.05 -17.94 -4.52
N LEU A 180 -1.82 -17.83 -5.84
CA LEU A 180 -2.92 -17.59 -6.79
C LEU A 180 -3.87 -18.79 -6.86
N ILE A 181 -3.35 -20.02 -6.90
CA ILE A 181 -4.18 -21.22 -7.00
C ILE A 181 -5.17 -21.32 -5.82
N PRO A 182 -4.73 -21.29 -4.54
CA PRO A 182 -5.67 -21.31 -3.41
C PRO A 182 -6.63 -20.12 -3.39
N ALA A 183 -6.14 -18.91 -3.70
CA ALA A 183 -6.95 -17.70 -3.72
C ALA A 183 -8.07 -17.78 -4.76
N MET A 184 -7.75 -18.24 -5.97
CA MET A 184 -8.72 -18.41 -7.06
C MET A 184 -9.73 -19.52 -6.74
N LEU A 185 -9.26 -20.67 -6.22
CA LEU A 185 -10.13 -21.77 -5.82
C LEU A 185 -11.08 -21.35 -4.70
N TRP A 186 -10.60 -20.58 -3.71
CA TRP A 186 -11.43 -20.03 -2.64
C TRP A 186 -12.52 -19.11 -3.19
N ALA A 187 -12.10 -18.12 -4.00
CA ALA A 187 -13.03 -17.16 -4.58
C ALA A 187 -14.12 -17.83 -5.42
N LEU A 188 -13.73 -18.77 -6.28
CA LEU A 188 -14.66 -19.50 -7.15
C LEU A 188 -15.59 -20.46 -6.40
N SER A 189 -15.12 -21.07 -5.29
CA SER A 189 -15.91 -22.03 -4.52
C SER A 189 -16.91 -21.35 -3.59
N ASN A 190 -16.55 -20.19 -3.05
CA ASN A 190 -17.31 -19.50 -2.02
C ASN A 190 -17.96 -18.21 -2.53
N GLY A 191 -17.60 -17.71 -3.73
CA GLY A 191 -18.02 -16.40 -4.21
C GLY A 191 -17.58 -15.29 -3.25
N GLU A 192 -16.44 -15.48 -2.58
CA GLU A 192 -15.80 -14.50 -1.70
C GLU A 192 -14.58 -13.92 -2.39
N ARG A 193 -14.50 -12.61 -2.37
CA ARG A 193 -13.46 -11.87 -3.07
C ARG A 193 -12.12 -11.94 -2.32
N VAL A 194 -11.05 -12.16 -3.08
CA VAL A 194 -9.69 -12.09 -2.55
C VAL A 194 -8.97 -10.87 -3.13
N VAL A 195 -8.32 -10.09 -2.29
CA VAL A 195 -7.47 -8.96 -2.69
C VAL A 195 -6.02 -9.41 -2.67
N VAL A 196 -5.33 -9.28 -3.81
CA VAL A 196 -3.89 -9.49 -3.93
C VAL A 196 -3.21 -8.14 -4.00
N SER A 197 -2.40 -7.83 -3.00
CA SER A 197 -1.66 -6.57 -2.88
C SER A 197 -0.17 -6.80 -3.11
N THR A 198 0.46 -6.03 -4.00
CA THR A 198 1.89 -6.13 -4.30
C THR A 198 2.59 -4.77 -4.25
N GLY A 199 3.93 -4.76 -4.22
CA GLY A 199 4.72 -3.55 -3.97
C GLY A 199 4.75 -2.55 -5.13
N THR A 200 4.74 -3.00 -6.39
CA THR A 200 5.00 -2.14 -7.56
C THR A 200 3.97 -2.29 -8.67
N ILE A 201 3.85 -1.25 -9.52
CA ILE A 201 2.95 -1.27 -10.69
C ILE A 201 3.35 -2.37 -11.69
N ASN A 202 4.65 -2.60 -11.88
CA ASN A 202 5.13 -3.63 -12.80
C ASN A 202 4.73 -5.04 -12.34
N LEU A 203 4.83 -5.33 -11.05
CA LEU A 203 4.36 -6.60 -10.48
C LEU A 203 2.84 -6.77 -10.60
N GLN A 204 2.07 -5.68 -10.44
CA GLN A 204 0.63 -5.73 -10.68
C GLN A 204 0.30 -6.13 -12.12
N GLN A 205 0.99 -5.52 -13.10
CA GLN A 205 0.81 -5.84 -14.51
C GLN A 205 1.21 -7.28 -14.82
N GLN A 206 2.37 -7.73 -14.33
CA GLN A 206 2.82 -9.11 -14.48
C GLN A 206 1.77 -10.10 -13.95
N LEU A 207 1.23 -9.87 -12.76
CA LEU A 207 0.18 -10.73 -12.20
C LEU A 207 -1.04 -10.82 -13.11
N CYS A 208 -1.55 -9.66 -13.59
CA CYS A 208 -2.78 -9.63 -14.39
C CYS A 208 -2.60 -10.11 -15.83
N GLU A 209 -1.45 -9.81 -16.46
CA GLU A 209 -1.23 -10.11 -17.88
C GLU A 209 -0.62 -11.50 -18.09
N LYS A 210 0.10 -12.03 -17.10
CA LYS A 210 0.86 -13.26 -17.24
C LYS A 210 0.49 -14.33 -16.23
N ASP A 211 0.59 -14.04 -14.92
CA ASP A 211 0.53 -15.08 -13.89
C ASP A 211 -0.90 -15.59 -13.67
N ILE A 212 -1.91 -14.70 -13.60
CA ILE A 212 -3.32 -15.07 -13.44
C ILE A 212 -3.84 -15.85 -14.66
N PRO A 213 -3.63 -15.39 -15.93
CA PRO A 213 -4.03 -16.18 -17.09
C PRO A 213 -3.38 -17.57 -17.17
N ALA A 214 -2.14 -17.70 -16.70
CA ALA A 214 -1.49 -19.00 -16.59
C ALA A 214 -2.11 -19.86 -15.48
N ALA A 215 -2.38 -19.28 -14.30
CA ALA A 215 -3.08 -19.99 -13.23
C ALA A 215 -4.49 -20.44 -13.62
N GLU A 216 -5.25 -19.63 -14.39
CA GLU A 216 -6.53 -20.03 -14.95
C GLU A 216 -6.44 -21.29 -15.83
N LYS A 217 -5.41 -21.36 -16.66
CA LYS A 217 -5.17 -22.55 -17.49
C LYS A 217 -4.85 -23.76 -16.61
N ILE A 218 -4.00 -23.58 -15.59
CA ILE A 218 -3.63 -24.65 -14.65
C ILE A 218 -4.87 -25.20 -13.93
N ILE A 219 -5.73 -24.33 -13.38
CA ILE A 219 -6.94 -24.77 -12.65
C ILE A 219 -8.09 -25.18 -13.58
N GLY A 220 -8.00 -24.90 -14.87
CA GLY A 220 -9.03 -25.22 -15.86
C GLY A 220 -10.33 -24.41 -15.68
N LYS A 221 -10.30 -23.30 -14.96
CA LYS A 221 -11.45 -22.43 -14.69
C LYS A 221 -11.10 -20.98 -14.90
N LYS A 222 -12.08 -20.19 -15.40
CA LYS A 222 -11.96 -18.74 -15.51
C LYS A 222 -12.23 -18.10 -14.16
N CYS A 223 -11.39 -17.14 -13.79
CA CYS A 223 -11.50 -16.32 -12.59
C CYS A 223 -11.50 -14.84 -13.01
N LYS A 224 -12.54 -14.12 -12.65
CA LYS A 224 -12.62 -12.70 -13.01
C LYS A 224 -11.68 -11.88 -12.16
N ALA A 225 -10.49 -11.61 -12.68
CA ALA A 225 -9.47 -10.78 -12.04
C ALA A 225 -9.51 -9.35 -12.60
N VAL A 226 -9.39 -8.35 -11.72
CA VAL A 226 -9.38 -6.93 -12.10
C VAL A 226 -8.21 -6.22 -11.46
N LEU A 227 -7.41 -5.53 -12.28
CA LEU A 227 -6.36 -4.62 -11.84
C LEU A 227 -6.97 -3.27 -11.50
N VAL A 228 -6.92 -2.88 -10.23
CA VAL A 228 -7.36 -1.57 -9.76
C VAL A 228 -6.14 -0.72 -9.41
N LYS A 229 -5.99 0.39 -10.10
CA LYS A 229 -4.95 1.40 -9.81
C LYS A 229 -5.58 2.59 -9.08
N GLY A 230 -4.77 3.37 -8.36
CA GLY A 230 -5.23 4.63 -7.76
C GLY A 230 -5.80 5.57 -8.82
N ARG A 231 -6.85 6.30 -8.47
CA ARG A 231 -7.56 7.21 -9.41
C ARG A 231 -6.63 8.13 -10.19
N GLN A 232 -5.55 8.59 -9.58
CA GLN A 232 -4.58 9.50 -10.20
C GLN A 232 -3.82 8.87 -11.39
N ASN A 233 -3.94 7.55 -11.57
CA ASN A 233 -3.40 6.84 -12.73
C ASN A 233 -4.37 6.83 -13.93
N TYR A 234 -5.56 7.39 -13.82
CA TYR A 234 -6.55 7.43 -14.90
C TYR A 234 -6.82 8.86 -15.34
N VAL A 235 -6.97 9.05 -16.64
CA VAL A 235 -7.45 10.33 -17.21
C VAL A 235 -8.92 10.55 -16.83
N CYS A 236 -9.28 11.77 -16.45
CA CYS A 236 -10.66 12.19 -16.24
C CYS A 236 -11.16 12.93 -17.50
N LEU A 237 -12.15 12.36 -18.18
CA LEU A 237 -12.67 12.93 -19.44
C LEU A 237 -13.26 14.34 -19.24
N ARG A 238 -13.91 14.60 -18.10
CA ARG A 238 -14.39 15.94 -17.76
C ARG A 238 -13.25 16.92 -17.64
N ARG A 239 -12.25 16.62 -16.80
CA ARG A 239 -11.09 17.50 -16.61
C ARG A 239 -10.27 17.68 -17.88
N LEU A 240 -10.20 16.66 -18.73
CA LEU A 240 -9.58 16.75 -20.05
C LEU A 240 -10.35 17.71 -20.97
N SER A 241 -11.69 17.65 -20.97
CA SER A 241 -12.56 18.56 -21.71
C SER A 241 -12.43 20.00 -21.18
N ASP A 242 -12.50 20.18 -19.85
CA ASP A 242 -12.35 21.49 -19.20
C ASP A 242 -10.99 22.12 -19.53
N ALA A 243 -9.90 21.33 -19.42
CA ALA A 243 -8.56 21.76 -19.76
C ALA A 243 -8.39 22.13 -21.26
N GLY A 244 -9.13 21.44 -22.13
CA GLY A 244 -9.19 21.75 -23.55
C GLY A 244 -9.78 23.14 -23.87
N SER A 245 -10.66 23.64 -23.02
CA SER A 245 -11.22 25.00 -23.12
C SER A 245 -10.21 26.09 -22.74
N GLU A 246 -9.16 25.70 -21.98
CA GLU A 246 -8.09 26.60 -21.52
C GLU A 246 -6.75 26.32 -22.22
N ARG A 247 -6.79 25.94 -23.50
CA ARG A 247 -5.59 25.48 -24.26
C ARG A 247 -4.42 26.45 -24.22
N GLU A 248 -4.67 27.75 -24.18
CA GLU A 248 -3.65 28.80 -24.13
C GLU A 248 -2.74 28.70 -22.88
N LEU A 249 -3.20 28.05 -21.84
CA LEU A 249 -2.41 27.85 -20.60
C LEU A 249 -1.32 26.77 -20.72
N PHE A 250 -1.33 25.97 -21.77
CA PHE A 250 -0.34 24.90 -21.96
C PHE A 250 0.91 25.36 -22.75
N GLY A 251 0.83 26.45 -23.51
CA GLY A 251 1.96 26.96 -24.29
C GLY A 251 2.58 25.88 -25.18
N ASP A 252 3.90 25.64 -25.01
CA ASP A 252 4.67 24.64 -25.77
C ASP A 252 4.19 23.18 -25.56
N ASP A 253 3.44 22.90 -24.50
CA ASP A 253 2.92 21.56 -24.18
C ASP A 253 1.61 21.19 -24.92
N THR A 254 1.12 22.01 -25.81
CA THR A 254 -0.18 21.84 -26.52
C THR A 254 -0.21 20.55 -27.37
N GLU A 255 0.89 20.22 -28.02
CA GLU A 255 0.98 19.01 -28.87
C GLU A 255 0.85 17.74 -28.00
N THR A 256 1.48 17.73 -26.82
CA THR A 256 1.38 16.63 -25.84
C THR A 256 -0.05 16.50 -25.34
N PHE A 257 -0.72 17.62 -25.03
CA PHE A 257 -2.12 17.61 -24.62
C PHE A 257 -3.03 17.01 -25.69
N ASP A 258 -2.87 17.43 -26.95
CA ASP A 258 -3.65 16.91 -28.09
C ASP A 258 -3.39 15.41 -28.35
N ALA A 259 -2.15 14.96 -28.14
CA ALA A 259 -1.81 13.54 -28.24
C ALA A 259 -2.54 12.71 -27.15
N ILE A 260 -2.60 13.23 -25.91
CA ILE A 260 -3.34 12.60 -24.83
C ILE A 260 -4.85 12.59 -25.11
N ALA A 261 -5.42 13.67 -25.61
CA ALA A 261 -6.84 13.76 -25.95
C ALA A 261 -7.23 12.70 -27.00
N ARG A 262 -6.46 12.60 -28.08
CA ARG A 262 -6.67 11.56 -29.12
C ARG A 262 -6.49 10.14 -28.61
N TRP A 263 -5.55 9.93 -27.69
CA TRP A 263 -5.36 8.64 -27.06
C TRP A 263 -6.54 8.29 -26.16
N ALA A 264 -7.05 9.23 -25.36
CA ALA A 264 -8.16 9.01 -24.44
C ALA A 264 -9.46 8.58 -25.16
N GLU A 265 -9.69 9.07 -26.40
CA GLU A 265 -10.82 8.66 -27.23
C GLU A 265 -10.76 7.18 -27.65
N LYS A 266 -9.55 6.63 -27.81
CA LYS A 266 -9.31 5.26 -28.30
C LYS A 266 -8.96 4.29 -27.19
N SER A 267 -8.57 4.80 -26.02
CA SER A 267 -8.09 3.96 -24.92
C SER A 267 -9.18 3.08 -24.35
N ALA A 268 -8.85 1.81 -24.18
CA ALA A 268 -9.72 0.88 -23.47
C ALA A 268 -9.70 1.08 -21.95
N THR A 269 -8.62 1.59 -21.38
CA THR A 269 -8.41 1.67 -19.92
C THR A 269 -8.38 3.09 -19.38
N GLY A 270 -7.90 4.05 -20.17
CA GLY A 270 -7.61 5.42 -19.73
C GLY A 270 -6.46 5.51 -18.70
N SER A 271 -5.64 4.48 -18.60
CA SER A 271 -4.55 4.38 -17.61
C SER A 271 -3.28 5.08 -18.13
N LYS A 272 -2.61 5.86 -17.28
CA LYS A 272 -1.34 6.55 -17.57
C LYS A 272 -0.26 5.61 -18.10
N SER A 273 -0.22 4.37 -17.60
CA SER A 273 0.76 3.37 -18.02
C SER A 273 0.60 2.89 -19.47
N ASP A 274 -0.56 3.11 -20.06
CA ASP A 274 -0.89 2.65 -21.41
C ASP A 274 -0.64 3.76 -22.47
N LEU A 275 -0.17 4.93 -22.00
CA LEU A 275 0.30 5.98 -22.89
C LEU A 275 1.62 5.57 -23.58
N PRO A 276 1.79 5.79 -24.88
CA PRO A 276 3.02 5.47 -25.61
C PRO A 276 4.21 6.40 -25.26
N PHE A 277 3.97 7.39 -24.40
CA PHE A 277 4.96 8.35 -23.92
C PHE A 277 4.65 8.76 -22.48
N MET A 278 5.64 9.27 -21.73
CA MET A 278 5.42 9.80 -20.39
C MET A 278 4.92 11.26 -20.46
N PRO A 279 3.69 11.54 -20.01
CA PRO A 279 3.18 12.90 -19.94
C PRO A 279 3.89 13.69 -18.85
N GLY A 280 4.24 14.94 -19.12
CA GLY A 280 4.75 15.86 -18.12
C GLY A 280 3.77 16.03 -16.93
N GLU A 281 4.28 16.12 -15.71
CA GLU A 281 3.45 16.21 -14.50
C GLU A 281 2.54 17.46 -14.53
N LYS A 282 2.94 18.54 -15.19
CA LYS A 282 2.15 19.76 -15.38
C LYS A 282 0.82 19.48 -16.09
N ILE A 283 0.86 18.70 -17.18
CA ILE A 283 -0.34 18.30 -17.93
C ILE A 283 -1.12 17.26 -17.16
N TRP A 284 -0.44 16.16 -16.75
CA TRP A 284 -1.11 15.03 -16.12
C TRP A 284 -1.88 15.44 -14.86
N SER A 285 -1.32 16.29 -14.02
CA SER A 285 -1.97 16.78 -12.81
C SER A 285 -3.27 17.55 -13.03
N ARG A 286 -3.48 18.13 -14.23
CA ARG A 286 -4.71 18.83 -14.59
C ARG A 286 -5.81 17.92 -15.09
N ILE A 287 -5.45 16.83 -15.76
CA ILE A 287 -6.39 15.93 -16.43
C ILE A 287 -6.64 14.61 -15.70
N LYS A 288 -5.78 14.23 -14.73
CA LYS A 288 -5.96 13.00 -13.95
C LYS A 288 -7.23 13.02 -13.12
N SER A 289 -7.78 11.82 -12.85
CA SER A 289 -8.95 11.67 -12.00
C SER A 289 -8.59 11.92 -10.54
N GLU A 290 -9.43 12.68 -9.84
CA GLU A 290 -9.30 12.97 -8.40
C GLU A 290 -10.63 12.67 -7.70
N SER A 291 -10.60 12.10 -6.48
CA SER A 291 -11.82 11.74 -5.75
C SER A 291 -12.70 12.94 -5.45
N ASP A 292 -12.06 14.00 -4.97
CA ASP A 292 -12.74 15.18 -4.42
C ASP A 292 -13.24 16.14 -5.51
N ALA A 293 -12.64 16.08 -6.72
CA ALA A 293 -13.12 16.79 -7.90
C ALA A 293 -14.13 15.97 -8.74
N CYS A 294 -14.51 14.78 -8.28
CA CYS A 294 -15.40 13.89 -9.03
C CYS A 294 -16.86 14.24 -8.78
N MET A 295 -17.60 14.55 -9.84
CA MET A 295 -19.05 14.86 -9.81
C MET A 295 -19.92 13.61 -9.59
N GLY A 296 -19.36 12.40 -9.59
CA GLY A 296 -20.10 11.15 -9.45
C GLY A 296 -21.16 10.99 -10.56
N PRO A 297 -22.37 10.54 -10.22
CA PRO A 297 -23.46 10.33 -11.19
C PRO A 297 -23.90 11.61 -11.94
N ARG A 298 -23.59 12.80 -11.40
CA ARG A 298 -23.91 14.07 -12.06
C ARG A 298 -22.93 14.44 -13.18
N CYS A 299 -21.86 13.66 -13.37
CA CYS A 299 -20.84 13.93 -14.38
C CYS A 299 -21.38 13.65 -15.80
N PRO A 300 -21.27 14.57 -16.78
CA PRO A 300 -21.73 14.32 -18.15
C PRO A 300 -20.97 13.18 -18.84
N PHE A 301 -19.78 12.84 -18.36
CA PHE A 301 -18.96 11.74 -18.86
C PHE A 301 -19.09 10.46 -18.01
N TYR A 302 -20.08 10.36 -17.11
CA TYR A 302 -20.20 9.26 -16.16
C TYR A 302 -20.25 7.89 -16.84
N ALA A 303 -21.03 7.75 -17.89
CA ALA A 303 -21.19 6.50 -18.65
C ALA A 303 -19.90 6.01 -19.33
N GLN A 304 -19.00 6.95 -19.70
CA GLN A 304 -17.73 6.68 -20.37
C GLN A 304 -16.54 6.71 -19.41
N CYS A 305 -16.78 6.98 -18.12
CA CYS A 305 -15.73 7.19 -17.13
C CYS A 305 -14.91 5.92 -16.89
N PHE A 306 -13.61 5.99 -17.13
CA PHE A 306 -12.68 4.89 -16.95
C PHE A 306 -12.66 4.36 -15.50
N VAL A 307 -12.64 5.27 -14.52
CA VAL A 307 -12.65 4.90 -13.10
C VAL A 307 -13.94 4.19 -12.71
N MET A 308 -15.11 4.67 -13.19
CA MET A 308 -16.39 4.04 -12.88
C MET A 308 -16.53 2.68 -13.53
N ARG A 309 -15.97 2.51 -14.74
CA ARG A 309 -15.92 1.20 -15.42
C ARG A 309 -15.09 0.20 -14.62
N VAL A 310 -13.86 0.56 -14.23
CA VAL A 310 -13.00 -0.31 -13.40
C VAL A 310 -13.64 -0.65 -12.06
N ARG A 311 -14.33 0.31 -11.42
CA ARG A 311 -15.09 0.04 -10.17
C ARG A 311 -16.23 -0.94 -10.36
N LYS A 312 -16.98 -0.80 -11.47
CA LYS A 312 -18.05 -1.75 -11.82
C LYS A 312 -17.48 -3.15 -12.11
N GLU A 313 -16.36 -3.24 -12.79
CA GLU A 313 -15.66 -4.50 -13.03
C GLU A 313 -15.17 -5.13 -11.72
N ALA A 314 -14.56 -4.32 -10.83
CA ALA A 314 -14.10 -4.76 -9.52
C ALA A 314 -15.25 -5.27 -8.62
N SER A 315 -16.44 -4.65 -8.69
CA SER A 315 -17.63 -5.10 -7.93
C SER A 315 -18.09 -6.48 -8.35
N ALA A 316 -17.77 -6.95 -9.55
CA ALA A 316 -18.10 -8.27 -10.06
C ALA A 316 -16.87 -9.19 -10.18
N ALA A 317 -15.73 -8.81 -9.57
CA ALA A 317 -14.50 -9.57 -9.64
C ALA A 317 -14.39 -10.60 -8.51
N ASP A 318 -13.78 -11.74 -8.82
CA ASP A 318 -13.39 -12.78 -7.88
C ASP A 318 -12.04 -12.42 -7.22
N LEU A 319 -11.10 -11.88 -8.03
CA LEU A 319 -9.79 -11.42 -7.60
C LEU A 319 -9.63 -9.93 -7.90
N ILE A 320 -9.11 -9.17 -6.95
CA ILE A 320 -8.71 -7.78 -7.16
C ILE A 320 -7.21 -7.64 -6.92
N VAL A 321 -6.49 -7.13 -7.93
CA VAL A 321 -5.06 -6.85 -7.81
C VAL A 321 -4.85 -5.36 -7.60
N VAL A 322 -4.13 -5.01 -6.53
CA VAL A 322 -3.84 -3.63 -6.13
C VAL A 322 -2.38 -3.46 -5.72
N ASN A 323 -1.91 -2.22 -5.54
CA ASN A 323 -0.68 -1.97 -4.80
C ASN A 323 -0.98 -1.69 -3.32
N HIS A 324 0.05 -1.79 -2.48
CA HIS A 324 -0.09 -1.58 -1.04
C HIS A 324 -0.70 -0.20 -0.70
N HIS A 325 -0.29 0.87 -1.39
CA HIS A 325 -0.83 2.22 -1.16
C HIS A 325 -2.34 2.33 -1.43
N LEU A 326 -2.85 1.69 -2.49
CA LEU A 326 -4.28 1.71 -2.78
C LEU A 326 -5.07 0.88 -1.76
N LEU A 327 -4.52 -0.24 -1.33
CA LEU A 327 -5.10 -1.05 -0.27
C LEU A 327 -5.20 -0.26 1.04
N PHE A 328 -4.14 0.46 1.42
CA PHE A 328 -4.16 1.30 2.62
C PHE A 328 -5.13 2.48 2.51
N ALA A 329 -5.31 3.05 1.31
CA ALA A 329 -6.34 4.07 1.07
C ALA A 329 -7.77 3.51 1.25
N ASP A 330 -8.00 2.27 0.87
CA ASP A 330 -9.27 1.57 1.10
C ASP A 330 -9.48 1.29 2.60
N ILE A 331 -8.45 0.79 3.27
CA ILE A 331 -8.46 0.50 4.71
C ILE A 331 -8.73 1.77 5.53
N GLU A 332 -8.03 2.88 5.22
CA GLU A 332 -8.27 4.17 5.88
C GLU A 332 -9.71 4.64 5.72
N SER A 333 -10.26 4.53 4.50
CA SER A 333 -11.66 4.87 4.23
C SER A 333 -12.63 4.02 5.06
N ARG A 334 -12.34 2.73 5.24
CA ARG A 334 -13.16 1.81 6.05
C ARG A 334 -13.08 2.15 7.54
N MET A 335 -11.89 2.37 8.05
CA MET A 335 -11.66 2.79 9.45
C MET A 335 -12.30 4.14 9.77
N SER A 336 -12.41 5.03 8.77
CA SER A 336 -13.01 6.36 8.88
C SER A 336 -14.53 6.37 8.74
N GLY A 337 -15.20 5.21 8.71
CA GLY A 337 -16.66 5.08 8.77
C GLY A 337 -17.35 4.44 7.59
N ALA A 338 -16.63 4.05 6.51
CA ALA A 338 -17.26 3.33 5.41
C ALA A 338 -17.65 1.89 5.78
N GLY A 339 -17.06 1.31 6.84
CA GLY A 339 -17.34 -0.06 7.24
C GLY A 339 -16.70 -1.12 6.34
N TRP A 340 -16.77 -2.39 6.77
CA TRP A 340 -16.11 -3.50 6.10
C TRP A 340 -16.99 -4.23 5.08
N ASP A 341 -18.30 -4.10 5.20
CA ASP A 341 -19.28 -4.75 4.34
C ASP A 341 -19.81 -3.84 3.24
N ASP A 342 -19.44 -2.57 3.27
CA ASP A 342 -19.82 -1.56 2.30
C ASP A 342 -18.72 -1.32 1.25
N GLN A 343 -19.12 -0.64 0.17
CA GLN A 343 -18.19 -0.23 -0.86
C GLN A 343 -17.44 1.04 -0.43
N ALA A 344 -16.13 0.91 -0.21
CA ALA A 344 -15.22 2.02 0.01
C ALA A 344 -14.47 2.40 -1.29
N VAL A 345 -13.15 2.40 -1.29
CA VAL A 345 -12.35 2.51 -2.52
C VAL A 345 -12.47 1.23 -3.35
N LEU A 346 -12.43 0.07 -2.67
CA LEU A 346 -12.67 -1.26 -3.20
C LEU A 346 -14.05 -1.78 -2.75
N PRO A 347 -14.66 -2.75 -3.48
CA PRO A 347 -15.81 -3.47 -2.98
C PRO A 347 -15.46 -4.32 -1.74
N PRO A 348 -16.44 -4.81 -0.97
CA PRO A 348 -16.18 -5.61 0.23
C PRO A 348 -15.29 -6.82 -0.01
N TYR A 349 -14.38 -7.12 0.92
CA TYR A 349 -13.51 -8.31 0.95
C TYR A 349 -13.16 -8.68 2.38
N ARG A 350 -12.78 -9.95 2.60
CA ARG A 350 -12.37 -10.48 3.91
C ARG A 350 -11.04 -11.25 3.84
N HIS A 351 -10.46 -11.40 2.64
CA HIS A 351 -9.26 -12.17 2.39
C HIS A 351 -8.23 -11.31 1.65
N ILE A 352 -7.00 -11.27 2.17
CA ILE A 352 -5.89 -10.49 1.59
C ILE A 352 -4.68 -11.40 1.40
N VAL A 353 -4.03 -11.27 0.26
CA VAL A 353 -2.67 -11.77 0.02
C VAL A 353 -1.75 -10.58 -0.18
N PHE A 354 -0.77 -10.41 0.70
CA PHE A 354 0.33 -9.48 0.53
C PHE A 354 1.50 -10.20 -0.14
N ASP A 355 1.76 -9.87 -1.38
CA ASP A 355 2.96 -10.27 -2.09
C ASP A 355 4.06 -9.23 -1.89
N GLU A 356 5.32 -9.67 -1.76
CA GLU A 356 6.47 -8.86 -1.34
C GLU A 356 6.21 -8.13 0.00
N ALA A 357 5.67 -8.88 0.96
CA ALA A 357 5.21 -8.39 2.27
C ALA A 357 6.31 -7.73 3.14
N HIS A 358 7.60 -7.88 2.79
CA HIS A 358 8.69 -7.15 3.42
C HIS A 358 8.56 -5.63 3.27
N GLY A 359 7.87 -5.15 2.23
CA GLY A 359 7.66 -3.73 1.95
C GLY A 359 6.46 -3.08 2.66
N ILE A 360 5.62 -3.87 3.34
CA ILE A 360 4.35 -3.38 3.91
C ILE A 360 4.58 -2.26 4.92
N GLU A 361 5.56 -2.41 5.82
CA GLU A 361 5.85 -1.39 6.84
C GLU A 361 6.21 -0.04 6.21
N ASN A 362 7.09 -0.04 5.21
CA ASN A 362 7.51 1.18 4.53
C ASN A 362 6.35 1.80 3.75
N ALA A 363 5.54 0.98 3.08
CA ALA A 363 4.39 1.43 2.33
C ALA A 363 3.31 2.03 3.26
N ALA A 364 3.03 1.41 4.40
CA ALA A 364 2.10 1.91 5.41
C ALA A 364 2.64 3.20 6.05
N THR A 365 3.90 3.23 6.47
CA THR A 365 4.54 4.42 7.03
C THR A 365 4.46 5.60 6.04
N SER A 366 4.79 5.38 4.77
CA SER A 366 4.69 6.39 3.72
C SER A 366 3.25 6.84 3.48
N PHE A 367 2.30 5.93 3.47
CA PHE A 367 0.88 6.22 3.23
C PHE A 367 0.28 7.08 4.36
N PHE A 368 0.53 6.72 5.61
CA PHE A 368 0.00 7.44 6.78
C PHE A 368 0.82 8.69 7.16
N SER A 369 1.81 9.07 6.35
CA SER A 369 2.58 10.30 6.55
C SER A 369 1.89 11.50 5.91
N GLY A 370 1.76 12.59 6.65
CA GLY A 370 1.32 13.89 6.13
C GLY A 370 2.50 14.75 5.69
N THR A 371 2.37 15.41 4.53
CA THR A 371 3.42 16.30 4.04
C THR A 371 2.88 17.62 3.48
N ALA A 372 3.65 18.71 3.65
CA ALA A 372 3.38 19.98 3.00
C ALA A 372 4.68 20.68 2.56
N ASN A 373 4.60 21.47 1.49
CA ASN A 373 5.67 22.31 1.02
C ASN A 373 5.15 23.57 0.32
N ARG A 374 6.01 24.59 0.18
CA ARG A 374 5.64 25.90 -0.40
C ARG A 374 5.04 25.80 -1.80
N PHE A 375 5.59 24.96 -2.66
CA PHE A 375 5.13 24.86 -4.06
C PHE A 375 3.75 24.22 -4.16
N ALA A 376 3.50 23.17 -3.38
CA ALA A 376 2.20 22.53 -3.33
C ALA A 376 1.13 23.51 -2.82
N LEU A 377 1.41 24.26 -1.75
CA LEU A 377 0.50 25.26 -1.18
C LEU A 377 0.24 26.41 -2.16
N LEU A 378 1.28 27.04 -2.70
CA LEU A 378 1.15 28.15 -3.64
C LEU A 378 0.37 27.73 -4.89
N ARG A 379 0.54 26.51 -5.37
CA ARG A 379 -0.22 25.97 -6.50
C ARG A 379 -1.71 25.91 -6.18
N GLN A 380 -2.11 25.41 -4.99
CA GLN A 380 -3.51 25.36 -4.59
C GLN A 380 -4.10 26.78 -4.44
N ILE A 381 -3.37 27.69 -3.81
CA ILE A 381 -3.80 29.07 -3.60
C ILE A 381 -4.00 29.80 -4.93
N ASN A 382 -3.07 29.61 -5.90
CA ASN A 382 -3.18 30.22 -7.22
C ASN A 382 -4.34 29.67 -8.08
N LEU A 383 -4.81 28.46 -7.80
CA LEU A 383 -6.04 27.92 -8.39
C LEU A 383 -7.28 28.61 -7.82
N LEU A 384 -7.27 28.91 -6.51
CA LEU A 384 -8.38 29.64 -5.87
C LEU A 384 -8.43 31.08 -6.30
N TYR A 385 -7.28 31.77 -6.27
CA TYR A 385 -7.24 33.20 -6.60
C TYR A 385 -5.86 33.64 -7.08
N ARG A 386 -5.85 34.34 -8.21
CA ARG A 386 -4.66 34.97 -8.78
C ARG A 386 -5.03 36.34 -9.34
N ARG A 387 -4.14 37.29 -9.15
CA ARG A 387 -4.26 38.64 -9.73
C ARG A 387 -3.12 38.88 -10.70
N HIS A 388 -3.44 39.26 -11.91
CA HIS A 388 -2.47 39.66 -12.92
C HIS A 388 -2.85 41.05 -13.46
N LYS A 389 -2.04 42.06 -13.19
CA LYS A 389 -2.33 43.48 -13.45
C LYS A 389 -3.69 43.86 -12.83
N ASN A 390 -4.69 44.15 -13.68
CA ASN A 390 -6.04 44.56 -13.28
C ASN A 390 -7.08 43.43 -13.41
N SER A 391 -6.67 42.21 -13.73
CA SER A 391 -7.56 41.07 -13.87
C SER A 391 -7.40 40.14 -12.68
N GLU A 392 -8.52 39.74 -12.11
CA GLU A 392 -8.63 38.73 -11.07
C GLU A 392 -9.19 37.44 -11.66
N ALA A 393 -8.62 36.29 -11.30
CA ALA A 393 -9.01 35.00 -11.82
C ALA A 393 -8.83 33.89 -10.78
N GLY A 394 -9.55 32.80 -10.95
CA GLY A 394 -9.50 31.63 -10.07
C GLY A 394 -10.89 31.21 -9.60
N TYR A 395 -10.95 30.09 -8.88
CA TYR A 395 -12.23 29.50 -8.49
C TYR A 395 -13.06 30.43 -7.58
N ILE A 396 -12.43 31.26 -6.72
CA ILE A 396 -13.15 32.21 -5.85
C ILE A 396 -13.99 33.18 -6.70
N CYS A 397 -13.44 33.72 -7.80
CA CYS A 397 -14.18 34.61 -8.67
C CYS A 397 -15.40 33.91 -9.31
N THR A 398 -15.24 32.68 -9.76
CA THR A 398 -16.33 31.88 -10.33
C THR A 398 -17.39 31.51 -9.28
N LEU A 399 -16.96 31.08 -8.08
CA LEU A 399 -17.88 30.75 -6.99
C LEU A 399 -18.66 31.97 -6.52
N ALA A 400 -18.04 33.17 -6.50
CA ALA A 400 -18.70 34.41 -6.14
C ALA A 400 -19.86 34.73 -7.08
N ILE A 401 -19.66 34.55 -8.39
CA ILE A 401 -20.70 34.72 -9.39
C ILE A 401 -21.82 33.69 -9.19
N LEU A 402 -21.49 32.42 -9.05
CA LEU A 402 -22.46 31.33 -8.87
C LEU A 402 -23.26 31.46 -7.57
N SER A 403 -22.66 31.98 -6.50
CA SER A 403 -23.32 32.21 -5.22
C SER A 403 -24.02 33.59 -5.10
N SER A 404 -23.88 34.44 -6.13
CA SER A 404 -24.32 35.82 -6.09
C SER A 404 -23.77 36.62 -4.90
N ASN A 405 -22.53 36.35 -4.48
CA ASN A 405 -21.87 36.92 -3.32
C ASN A 405 -20.50 37.54 -3.69
N GLU A 406 -20.51 38.49 -4.58
CA GLU A 406 -19.29 39.16 -5.08
C GLU A 406 -18.64 40.05 -4.01
N GLU A 407 -19.44 40.60 -3.08
CA GLU A 407 -18.96 41.43 -1.98
C GLU A 407 -18.00 40.65 -1.07
N ARG A 408 -18.36 39.41 -0.77
CA ARG A 408 -17.53 38.50 0.06
C ARG A 408 -16.23 38.11 -0.64
N ALA A 409 -16.25 37.97 -1.95
CA ALA A 409 -15.06 37.68 -2.73
C ALA A 409 -14.05 38.83 -2.78
N ALA A 410 -14.48 40.07 -2.54
CA ALA A 410 -13.60 41.24 -2.49
C ALA A 410 -12.50 41.12 -1.41
N ASP A 411 -12.75 40.37 -0.33
CA ASP A 411 -11.77 40.08 0.73
C ASP A 411 -10.66 39.10 0.31
N ALA A 412 -10.88 38.35 -0.77
CA ALA A 412 -9.99 37.23 -1.19
C ALA A 412 -8.55 37.69 -1.42
N GLY A 413 -8.36 38.86 -2.08
CA GLY A 413 -7.03 39.39 -2.36
C GLY A 413 -6.19 39.62 -1.11
N GLY A 414 -6.81 40.16 -0.07
CA GLY A 414 -6.16 40.43 1.22
C GLY A 414 -5.83 39.14 1.97
N ILE A 415 -6.77 38.17 2.01
CA ILE A 415 -6.57 36.88 2.66
C ILE A 415 -5.46 36.11 1.96
N VAL A 416 -5.53 35.99 0.63
CA VAL A 416 -4.52 35.27 -0.18
C VAL A 416 -3.13 35.89 -0.03
N SER A 417 -3.02 37.23 0.04
CA SER A 417 -1.75 37.91 0.28
C SER A 417 -1.15 37.54 1.64
N ARG A 418 -1.97 37.50 2.71
CA ARG A 418 -1.50 37.07 4.03
C ARG A 418 -1.03 35.58 4.03
N VAL A 419 -1.78 34.69 3.37
CA VAL A 419 -1.38 33.28 3.28
C VAL A 419 -0.04 33.13 2.52
N LYS A 420 0.15 33.86 1.40
CA LYS A 420 1.40 33.83 0.62
C LYS A 420 2.59 34.37 1.42
N SER A 421 2.39 35.45 2.18
CA SER A 421 3.43 35.98 3.08
C SER A 421 3.78 34.97 4.17
N ALA A 422 2.78 34.39 4.84
CA ALA A 422 3.01 33.37 5.88
C ALA A 422 3.76 32.14 5.37
N ILE A 423 3.49 31.70 4.12
CA ILE A 423 4.24 30.60 3.49
C ILE A 423 5.72 31.01 3.27
N ALA A 424 5.98 32.24 2.81
CA ALA A 424 7.34 32.71 2.57
C ALA A 424 8.13 32.85 3.88
N ASP A 425 7.51 33.41 4.92
CA ASP A 425 8.11 33.57 6.25
C ASP A 425 8.44 32.20 6.88
N LEU A 426 7.50 31.25 6.78
CA LEU A 426 7.68 29.87 7.27
C LEU A 426 8.81 29.15 6.52
N GLU A 427 8.87 29.28 5.19
CA GLU A 427 9.93 28.66 4.37
C GLU A 427 11.31 29.25 4.72
N THR A 428 11.40 30.56 4.96
CA THR A 428 12.65 31.21 5.37
C THR A 428 13.12 30.68 6.73
N ALA A 429 12.26 30.68 7.72
CA ALA A 429 12.59 30.13 9.05
C ALA A 429 12.98 28.64 9.00
N ALA A 430 12.31 27.87 8.16
CA ALA A 430 12.64 26.44 7.98
C ALA A 430 14.02 26.24 7.35
N ARG A 431 14.40 27.07 6.39
CA ARG A 431 15.75 27.05 5.79
C ARG A 431 16.83 27.44 6.79
N ASP A 432 16.57 28.44 7.62
CA ASP A 432 17.50 28.89 8.66
C ASP A 432 17.77 27.78 9.69
N ILE A 433 16.74 26.97 10.04
CA ILE A 433 16.91 25.84 10.94
C ILE A 433 17.67 24.69 10.26
N LEU A 434 17.39 24.42 8.97
CA LEU A 434 18.05 23.34 8.22
C LEU A 434 19.52 23.63 7.93
N GLN A 435 19.89 24.90 7.72
CA GLN A 435 21.25 25.32 7.34
C GLN A 435 21.83 24.42 6.22
N ASP A 436 22.97 23.78 6.49
CA ASP A 436 23.62 22.85 5.56
C ASP A 436 23.09 21.42 5.69
N GLY A 437 22.24 21.13 6.70
CA GLY A 437 21.66 19.81 6.93
C GLY A 437 20.59 19.45 5.90
N TYR A 438 20.46 18.15 5.61
CA TYR A 438 19.40 17.63 4.75
C TYR A 438 18.09 17.41 5.49
N THR A 439 18.15 17.07 6.76
CA THR A 439 16.98 16.79 7.61
C THR A 439 17.23 17.25 9.04
N ILE A 440 16.17 17.72 9.69
CA ILE A 440 16.17 18.02 11.12
C ILE A 440 14.84 17.60 11.73
N ARG A 441 14.89 16.91 12.87
CA ARG A 441 13.72 16.44 13.60
C ARG A 441 13.34 17.42 14.71
N LEU A 442 12.06 17.69 14.85
CA LEU A 442 11.48 18.35 16.01
C LEU A 442 11.39 17.34 17.18
N SER A 443 12.06 17.66 18.28
CA SER A 443 12.19 16.83 19.48
C SER A 443 12.41 17.71 20.70
N ASP A 444 12.42 17.13 21.90
CA ASP A 444 12.71 17.88 23.12
C ASP A 444 14.09 18.59 23.06
N ALA A 445 15.08 17.98 22.41
CA ALA A 445 16.41 18.54 22.25
C ALA A 445 16.46 19.75 21.29
N THR A 446 15.62 19.76 20.25
CA THR A 446 15.60 20.81 19.20
C THR A 446 14.45 21.78 19.34
N SER A 447 13.52 21.55 20.25
CA SER A 447 12.27 22.33 20.40
C SER A 447 12.48 23.82 20.57
N ARG A 448 13.56 24.25 21.26
CA ARG A 448 13.90 25.65 21.43
C ARG A 448 14.19 26.33 20.09
N ASP A 449 14.94 25.67 19.21
CA ASP A 449 15.31 26.19 17.88
C ASP A 449 14.10 26.26 16.96
N PHE A 450 13.12 25.37 17.14
CA PHE A 450 11.87 25.35 16.42
C PHE A 450 10.84 26.37 16.91
N GLY A 451 11.01 27.01 18.07
CA GLY A 451 10.03 27.94 18.65
C GLY A 451 9.53 29.02 17.68
N PRO A 452 10.42 29.78 17.00
CA PRO A 452 10.00 30.76 15.99
C PRO A 452 9.23 30.12 14.82
N LEU A 453 9.68 28.97 14.32
CA LEU A 453 9.02 28.24 13.23
C LEU A 453 7.60 27.80 13.62
N LEU A 454 7.42 27.28 14.84
CA LEU A 454 6.10 26.83 15.32
C LEU A 454 5.13 28.01 15.43
N SER A 455 5.60 29.20 15.83
CA SER A 455 4.79 30.41 15.84
C SER A 455 4.35 30.83 14.43
N LEU A 456 5.25 30.74 13.45
CA LEU A 456 4.94 30.99 12.04
C LEU A 456 4.00 29.92 11.45
N ALA A 457 4.15 28.65 11.84
CA ALA A 457 3.26 27.58 11.47
C ALA A 457 1.83 27.82 11.99
N ALA A 458 1.68 28.30 13.24
CA ALA A 458 0.39 28.70 13.81
C ALA A 458 -0.24 29.89 13.05
N SER A 459 0.57 30.89 12.66
CA SER A 459 0.13 32.01 11.85
C SER A 459 -0.35 31.58 10.46
N LEU A 460 0.39 30.67 9.80
CA LEU A 460 -0.01 30.09 8.52
C LEU A 460 -1.31 29.28 8.69
N ALA A 461 -1.45 28.46 9.71
CA ALA A 461 -2.66 27.70 10.00
C ALA A 461 -3.88 28.63 10.17
N SER A 462 -3.76 29.72 10.92
CA SER A 462 -4.82 30.72 11.06
C SER A 462 -5.19 31.37 9.72
N SER A 463 -4.19 31.72 8.91
CA SER A 463 -4.41 32.32 7.58
C SER A 463 -5.08 31.34 6.59
N LEU A 464 -4.68 30.06 6.61
CA LEU A 464 -5.31 28.99 5.83
C LEU A 464 -6.76 28.77 6.28
N SER A 465 -7.03 28.77 7.58
CA SER A 465 -8.38 28.64 8.14
C SER A 465 -9.29 29.75 7.61
N SER A 466 -8.80 30.99 7.58
CA SER A 466 -9.56 32.14 7.04
C SER A 466 -9.87 32.01 5.55
N LEU A 467 -8.91 31.50 4.77
CA LEU A 467 -9.11 31.25 3.33
C LEU A 467 -10.11 30.11 3.08
N ILE A 468 -10.00 29.03 3.84
CA ILE A 468 -10.92 27.88 3.77
C ILE A 468 -12.34 28.32 4.13
N ALA A 469 -12.50 29.11 5.18
CA ALA A 469 -13.80 29.62 5.61
C ALA A 469 -14.47 30.49 4.52
N LEU A 470 -13.70 31.39 3.87
CA LEU A 470 -14.18 32.18 2.75
C LEU A 470 -14.70 31.29 1.62
N VAL A 471 -13.92 30.29 1.20
CA VAL A 471 -14.31 29.43 0.06
C VAL A 471 -15.52 28.57 0.42
N ARG A 472 -15.60 28.06 1.64
CA ARG A 472 -16.77 27.28 2.13
C ARG A 472 -18.04 28.11 2.13
N GLU A 473 -17.98 29.32 2.64
CA GLU A 473 -19.11 30.26 2.67
C GLU A 473 -19.64 30.53 1.25
N LEU A 474 -18.74 30.77 0.28
CA LEU A 474 -19.14 30.92 -1.12
C LEU A 474 -19.77 29.64 -1.68
N MET A 475 -19.24 28.46 -1.33
CA MET A 475 -19.77 27.17 -1.79
C MET A 475 -21.14 26.85 -1.20
N GLU A 476 -21.43 27.24 0.05
CA GLU A 476 -22.72 27.05 0.70
C GLU A 476 -23.83 27.89 0.04
N GLY A 477 -23.51 29.05 -0.50
CA GLY A 477 -24.45 29.91 -1.22
C GLY A 477 -24.84 29.42 -2.62
N ILE A 478 -24.23 28.34 -3.12
CA ILE A 478 -24.47 27.86 -4.50
C ILE A 478 -25.66 26.91 -4.54
N THR A 479 -26.58 27.11 -5.48
CA THR A 479 -27.74 26.24 -5.70
C THR A 479 -27.36 24.84 -6.19
N ASP A 480 -28.27 23.87 -6.01
CA ASP A 480 -27.99 22.49 -6.45
C ASP A 480 -27.84 22.37 -7.99
N GLU A 481 -28.47 23.25 -8.75
CA GLU A 481 -28.33 23.32 -10.22
C GLU A 481 -26.94 23.83 -10.59
N ASP A 482 -26.46 24.87 -9.93
CA ASP A 482 -25.16 25.49 -10.20
C ASP A 482 -23.98 24.64 -9.67
N LYS A 483 -24.20 23.71 -8.75
CA LYS A 483 -23.21 22.67 -8.38
C LYS A 483 -22.85 21.74 -9.54
N ALA A 484 -23.55 21.80 -10.67
CA ALA A 484 -23.12 21.14 -11.91
C ALA A 484 -21.86 21.79 -12.54
N ALA A 485 -21.49 23.04 -12.13
CA ALA A 485 -20.30 23.69 -12.61
C ALA A 485 -19.00 22.98 -12.16
N GLY A 486 -18.09 22.73 -13.08
CA GLY A 486 -16.78 22.09 -12.77
C GLY A 486 -15.97 22.84 -11.71
N ALA A 487 -16.05 24.17 -11.69
CA ALA A 487 -15.37 25.03 -10.73
C ALA A 487 -15.71 24.72 -9.26
N TYR A 488 -16.96 24.36 -8.96
CA TYR A 488 -17.39 23.96 -7.62
C TYR A 488 -16.60 22.75 -7.11
N TRP A 489 -16.47 21.72 -7.95
CA TRP A 489 -15.79 20.48 -7.58
C TRP A 489 -14.26 20.64 -7.51
N GLU A 490 -13.69 21.45 -8.40
CA GLU A 490 -12.27 21.78 -8.34
C GLU A 490 -11.93 22.62 -7.11
N ALA A 491 -12.77 23.59 -6.74
CA ALA A 491 -12.62 24.34 -5.49
C ALA A 491 -12.71 23.43 -4.26
N LYS A 492 -13.66 22.50 -4.25
CA LYS A 492 -13.80 21.50 -3.18
C LYS A 492 -12.53 20.66 -2.99
N LEU A 493 -11.91 20.25 -4.11
CA LEU A 493 -10.61 19.53 -4.07
C LEU A 493 -9.52 20.40 -3.46
N VAL A 494 -9.45 21.67 -3.86
CA VAL A 494 -8.45 22.60 -3.32
C VAL A 494 -8.65 22.82 -1.82
N VAL A 495 -9.90 23.05 -1.38
CA VAL A 495 -10.23 23.20 0.05
C VAL A 495 -9.74 22.00 0.84
N ARG A 496 -10.03 20.79 0.42
CA ARG A 496 -9.61 19.57 1.10
C ARG A 496 -8.10 19.42 1.23
N ARG A 497 -7.34 19.83 0.19
CA ARG A 497 -5.87 19.87 0.23
C ARG A 497 -5.34 20.91 1.20
N LEU A 498 -5.99 22.06 1.28
CA LEU A 498 -5.63 23.10 2.25
C LEU A 498 -6.00 22.69 3.69
N GLU A 499 -7.10 21.97 3.89
CA GLU A 499 -7.48 21.39 5.19
C GLU A 499 -6.47 20.36 5.67
N ALA A 500 -5.98 19.49 4.79
CA ALA A 500 -4.91 18.54 5.12
C ALA A 500 -3.61 19.27 5.54
N ALA A 501 -3.26 20.34 4.86
CA ALA A 501 -2.12 21.17 5.24
C ALA A 501 -2.37 21.93 6.56
N LEU A 502 -3.57 22.45 6.78
CA LEU A 502 -3.98 23.09 8.04
C LEU A 502 -3.84 22.11 9.21
N LEU A 503 -4.33 20.88 9.04
CA LEU A 503 -4.21 19.85 10.07
C LEU A 503 -2.75 19.54 10.37
N LEU A 504 -1.91 19.40 9.33
CA LEU A 504 -0.49 19.15 9.50
C LEU A 504 0.20 20.26 10.31
N PHE A 505 -0.05 21.53 10.02
CA PHE A 505 0.57 22.64 10.74
C PHE A 505 0.02 22.78 12.18
N ASN A 506 -1.26 22.47 12.41
CA ASN A 506 -1.80 22.36 13.76
C ASN A 506 -1.14 21.23 14.54
N ASP A 507 -0.91 20.08 13.91
CA ASP A 507 -0.19 18.97 14.53
C ASP A 507 1.28 19.33 14.83
N PHE A 508 1.95 20.11 13.97
CA PHE A 508 3.28 20.61 14.26
C PHE A 508 3.31 21.52 15.49
N THR A 509 2.29 22.36 15.67
CA THR A 509 2.23 23.25 16.85
C THR A 509 1.91 22.50 18.14
N ALA A 510 1.21 21.36 18.06
CA ALA A 510 0.86 20.48 19.17
C ALA A 510 1.74 19.20 19.20
N TRP A 511 2.95 19.26 18.70
CA TRP A 511 3.84 18.09 18.53
C TRP A 511 4.15 17.34 19.83
N ASP A 512 4.20 18.06 20.95
CA ASP A 512 4.48 17.51 22.27
C ASP A 512 3.31 16.70 22.84
N GLU A 513 2.08 16.93 22.36
CA GLU A 513 0.89 16.11 22.65
C GLU A 513 0.80 14.89 21.73
N LYS A 514 1.51 14.90 20.59
CA LYS A 514 1.46 13.88 19.51
C LYS A 514 2.71 13.00 19.50
N ARG A 515 3.06 12.41 20.66
CA ARG A 515 4.27 11.60 20.86
C ARG A 515 4.30 10.27 20.08
N ASP A 516 3.19 9.87 19.49
CA ASP A 516 3.04 8.75 18.57
C ASP A 516 3.49 9.08 17.13
N SER A 517 3.84 10.33 16.89
CA SER A 517 4.23 10.84 15.57
C SER A 517 5.62 11.48 15.61
N VAL A 518 6.32 11.43 14.48
CA VAL A 518 7.63 12.03 14.26
C VAL A 518 7.47 13.22 13.33
N PHE A 519 7.89 14.40 13.78
CA PHE A 519 7.84 15.66 13.02
C PHE A 519 9.23 16.05 12.59
N TYR A 520 9.40 16.36 11.31
CA TYR A 520 10.71 16.75 10.77
C TYR A 520 10.62 17.59 9.51
N LEU A 521 11.72 18.29 9.22
CA LEU A 521 11.94 19.06 8.01
C LEU A 521 12.94 18.35 7.11
N GLN A 522 12.73 18.39 5.81
CA GLN A 522 13.67 17.87 4.81
C GLN A 522 13.95 18.91 3.73
N LYS A 523 15.22 19.06 3.37
CA LYS A 523 15.65 19.84 2.21
C LYS A 523 15.39 19.03 0.94
N LYS A 524 14.67 19.61 -0.02
CA LYS A 524 14.37 19.02 -1.33
C LYS A 524 14.64 20.00 -2.45
N TYR A 525 14.81 19.49 -3.67
CA TYR A 525 15.04 20.28 -4.87
C TYR A 525 14.03 19.90 -5.96
N LEU A 526 13.57 20.89 -6.72
CA LEU A 526 12.83 20.62 -7.95
C LEU A 526 13.74 19.97 -8.99
N PRO A 527 13.22 19.13 -9.89
CA PRO A 527 13.98 18.57 -11.01
C PRO A 527 14.67 19.62 -11.87
N SER A 528 15.78 19.27 -12.53
CA SER A 528 16.64 20.20 -13.29
C SER A 528 15.97 20.84 -14.51
N ASP A 529 15.01 20.16 -15.09
CA ASP A 529 14.18 20.58 -16.24
C ASP A 529 13.01 21.50 -15.86
N ALA A 530 12.76 21.70 -14.57
CA ALA A 530 11.79 22.67 -14.09
C ALA A 530 12.38 24.08 -14.11
N LEU A 531 12.35 24.74 -15.28
CA LEU A 531 12.64 26.16 -15.52
C LEU A 531 14.07 26.66 -15.13
N SER A 532 14.57 27.62 -15.89
CA SER A 532 15.81 28.42 -15.76
C SER A 532 16.02 29.19 -14.44
N ALA A 533 15.64 28.60 -13.30
CA ALA A 533 15.81 29.16 -11.98
C ALA A 533 17.20 28.85 -11.41
N LYS A 534 17.77 29.77 -10.66
CA LYS A 534 18.99 29.56 -9.87
C LYS A 534 18.76 28.41 -8.89
N ASP A 535 19.80 27.66 -8.51
CA ASP A 535 19.68 26.50 -7.61
C ASP A 535 18.97 26.82 -6.28
N GLU A 536 19.13 28.03 -5.77
CA GLU A 536 18.45 28.52 -4.57
C GLU A 536 16.92 28.62 -4.73
N ASP A 537 16.42 28.95 -5.91
CA ASP A 537 14.99 29.04 -6.19
C ASP A 537 14.34 27.66 -6.34
N ARG A 538 15.13 26.63 -6.65
CA ARG A 538 14.72 25.23 -6.77
C ARG A 538 14.62 24.50 -5.43
N GLN A 539 15.34 24.99 -4.40
CA GLN A 539 15.32 24.40 -3.08
C GLN A 539 14.02 24.73 -2.35
N TYR A 540 13.46 23.72 -1.65
CA TYR A 540 12.31 23.90 -0.78
C TYR A 540 12.39 22.99 0.44
N THR A 541 11.63 23.36 1.47
CA THR A 541 11.48 22.57 2.68
C THR A 541 10.21 21.71 2.58
N LEU A 542 10.36 20.41 2.85
CA LEU A 542 9.26 19.49 3.05
C LEU A 542 9.01 19.32 4.54
N PHE A 543 7.84 19.75 5.01
CA PHE A 543 7.33 19.49 6.35
C PHE A 543 6.70 18.12 6.36
N THR A 544 7.08 17.26 7.30
CA THR A 544 6.60 15.87 7.35
C THR A 544 6.20 15.50 8.77
N LYS A 545 5.00 14.90 8.90
CA LYS A 545 4.54 14.17 10.08
C LYS A 545 4.43 12.71 9.69
N THR A 546 5.06 11.82 10.44
CA THR A 546 5.06 10.36 10.18
C THR A 546 4.69 9.62 11.45
N PRO A 547 3.86 8.56 11.43
CA PRO A 547 3.65 7.69 12.58
C PRO A 547 4.98 7.08 13.05
N LEU A 548 5.22 7.11 14.35
CA LEU A 548 6.38 6.45 14.96
C LEU A 548 6.30 4.93 14.81
N ASP A 549 5.09 4.40 15.01
CA ASP A 549 4.76 2.99 14.91
C ASP A 549 3.46 2.80 14.12
N ILE A 550 3.52 1.96 13.09
CA ILE A 550 2.35 1.62 12.28
C ILE A 550 1.62 0.36 12.76
N ALA A 551 2.20 -0.37 13.70
CA ALA A 551 1.68 -1.66 14.14
C ALA A 551 0.23 -1.60 14.67
N PRO A 552 -0.17 -0.61 15.49
CA PRO A 552 -1.56 -0.48 15.92
C PRO A 552 -2.54 -0.21 14.75
N LEU A 553 -2.14 0.64 13.79
CA LEU A 553 -2.96 0.96 12.61
C LEU A 553 -3.16 -0.28 11.72
N MET A 554 -2.10 -1.05 11.52
CA MET A 554 -2.15 -2.29 10.75
C MET A 554 -2.98 -3.36 11.45
N ASN A 555 -2.89 -3.48 12.77
CA ASN A 555 -3.73 -4.42 13.49
C ASN A 555 -5.22 -4.10 13.31
N THR A 556 -5.63 -2.88 13.64
CA THR A 556 -7.03 -2.45 13.57
C THR A 556 -7.56 -2.42 12.13
N GLY A 557 -6.70 -2.07 11.16
CA GLY A 557 -7.11 -1.92 9.75
C GLY A 557 -6.94 -3.18 8.90
N VAL A 558 -6.10 -4.13 9.30
CA VAL A 558 -5.80 -5.30 8.47
C VAL A 558 -5.99 -6.61 9.23
N PHE A 559 -5.24 -6.83 10.32
CA PHE A 559 -5.14 -8.16 10.89
C PHE A 559 -6.38 -8.57 11.69
N GLU A 560 -7.01 -7.62 12.38
CA GLU A 560 -8.21 -7.85 13.17
C GLU A 560 -9.48 -8.05 12.30
N PRO A 561 -9.80 -7.17 11.31
CA PRO A 561 -11.07 -7.26 10.60
C PRO A 561 -11.08 -8.31 9.47
N MET A 562 -9.92 -8.80 9.03
CA MET A 562 -9.84 -9.78 7.94
C MET A 562 -9.96 -11.22 8.47
N GLN A 563 -10.66 -12.08 7.72
CA GLN A 563 -10.75 -13.49 8.03
C GLN A 563 -9.43 -14.19 7.78
N SER A 564 -8.84 -14.06 6.59
CA SER A 564 -7.50 -14.56 6.33
C SER A 564 -6.60 -13.48 5.74
N VAL A 565 -5.35 -13.45 6.21
CA VAL A 565 -4.30 -12.59 5.65
C VAL A 565 -3.09 -13.47 5.38
N VAL A 566 -2.63 -13.51 4.13
CA VAL A 566 -1.42 -14.21 3.72
C VAL A 566 -0.33 -13.19 3.42
N CYS A 567 0.75 -13.19 4.17
CA CYS A 567 1.93 -12.37 3.94
C CYS A 567 3.06 -13.23 3.40
N THR A 568 3.47 -13.00 2.15
CA THR A 568 4.56 -13.77 1.53
C THR A 568 5.64 -12.87 0.96
N SER A 569 6.90 -13.26 1.18
CA SER A 569 8.07 -12.58 0.63
C SER A 569 9.29 -13.47 0.67
N ALA A 570 10.36 -13.08 -0.02
CA ALA A 570 11.65 -13.78 0.06
C ALA A 570 12.42 -13.51 1.37
N THR A 571 12.04 -12.48 2.11
CA THR A 571 12.78 -12.01 3.30
C THR A 571 11.82 -11.44 4.34
N LEU A 572 11.39 -12.25 5.31
CA LEU A 572 10.53 -11.85 6.44
C LEU A 572 11.15 -12.23 7.79
N SER A 573 12.01 -13.24 7.79
CA SER A 573 12.60 -13.77 9.01
C SER A 573 14.08 -13.38 9.19
N ILE A 574 14.56 -13.43 10.44
CA ILE A 574 15.97 -13.36 10.80
C ILE A 574 16.30 -14.64 11.52
N HIS A 575 17.19 -15.46 10.99
CA HIS A 575 17.45 -16.82 11.51
C HIS A 575 16.17 -17.67 11.70
N LYS A 576 15.23 -17.58 10.74
CA LYS A 576 13.91 -18.24 10.79
C LYS A 576 12.98 -17.74 11.89
N ASP A 577 13.33 -16.65 12.57
CA ASP A 577 12.47 -15.97 13.52
C ASP A 577 11.71 -14.82 12.85
N PHE A 578 10.39 -14.89 12.85
CA PHE A 578 9.49 -13.91 12.26
C PHE A 578 9.11 -12.79 13.24
N SER A 579 9.47 -12.91 14.51
CA SER A 579 9.00 -12.03 15.60
C SER A 579 9.34 -10.56 15.37
N TRP A 580 10.49 -10.28 14.75
CA TRP A 580 10.89 -8.90 14.44
C TRP A 580 9.92 -8.26 13.43
N TRP A 581 9.65 -8.95 12.30
CA TRP A 581 8.73 -8.46 11.27
C TRP A 581 7.30 -8.35 11.81
N MET A 582 6.82 -9.34 12.54
CA MET A 582 5.47 -9.36 13.11
C MET A 582 5.25 -8.20 14.10
N ARG A 583 6.23 -7.90 14.95
CA ARG A 583 6.15 -6.73 15.85
C ARG A 583 6.09 -5.42 15.09
N ARG A 584 6.91 -5.26 14.06
CA ARG A 584 6.99 -4.02 13.27
C ARG A 584 5.73 -3.76 12.44
N THR A 585 5.08 -4.80 12.00
CA THR A 585 3.86 -4.70 11.18
C THR A 585 2.56 -4.80 12.00
N GLY A 586 2.62 -5.15 13.27
CA GLY A 586 1.44 -5.36 14.11
C GLY A 586 0.82 -6.75 14.00
N ALA A 587 1.37 -7.64 13.18
CA ALA A 587 0.92 -9.03 13.08
C ALA A 587 1.00 -9.79 14.43
N SER A 588 1.89 -9.37 15.34
CA SER A 588 2.03 -9.92 16.68
C SER A 588 0.88 -9.56 17.65
N PHE A 589 -0.05 -8.68 17.27
CA PHE A 589 -1.27 -8.41 18.07
C PHE A 589 -2.37 -9.44 17.85
N ALA A 590 -2.30 -10.22 16.75
CA ALA A 590 -3.24 -11.30 16.51
C ALA A 590 -3.05 -12.43 17.52
N ASP A 591 -4.13 -13.17 17.81
CA ASP A 591 -4.09 -14.33 18.69
C ASP A 591 -3.09 -15.37 18.16
N GLU A 592 -2.28 -15.98 19.05
CA GLU A 592 -1.24 -16.94 18.67
C GLU A 592 -1.79 -18.11 17.85
N ASP A 593 -2.96 -18.63 18.23
CA ASP A 593 -3.64 -19.73 17.52
C ASP A 593 -4.06 -19.37 16.09
N ARG A 594 -4.14 -18.07 15.79
CA ARG A 594 -4.48 -17.56 14.46
C ARG A 594 -3.25 -17.36 13.56
N ILE A 595 -2.04 -17.40 14.13
CA ILE A 595 -0.79 -17.15 13.40
C ILE A 595 -0.19 -18.45 12.87
N LEU A 596 0.01 -18.53 11.55
CA LEU A 596 0.74 -19.60 10.89
C LEU A 596 2.05 -19.04 10.31
N THR A 597 3.19 -19.61 10.68
CA THR A 597 4.50 -19.22 10.11
C THR A 597 5.12 -20.37 9.34
N GLY A 598 5.89 -20.05 8.30
CA GLY A 598 6.61 -21.05 7.51
C GLY A 598 7.81 -20.50 6.76
N ASP A 599 8.91 -21.26 6.77
CA ASP A 599 10.13 -20.98 6.02
C ASP A 599 10.24 -21.99 4.86
N PHE A 600 10.22 -21.45 3.63
CA PHE A 600 10.27 -22.21 2.38
C PHE A 600 11.54 -21.81 1.60
N PRO A 601 12.65 -22.53 1.82
CA PRO A 601 13.94 -22.15 1.27
C PRO A 601 13.94 -22.25 -0.27
N SER A 602 14.82 -21.47 -0.89
CA SER A 602 15.05 -21.54 -2.34
C SER A 602 15.48 -22.94 -2.77
N PRO A 603 14.95 -23.47 -3.86
CA PRO A 603 15.33 -24.79 -4.41
C PRO A 603 16.68 -24.79 -5.11
N PHE A 604 17.30 -23.64 -5.33
CA PHE A 604 18.50 -23.52 -6.14
C PHE A 604 19.76 -24.06 -5.46
N PRO A 605 20.71 -24.63 -6.24
CA PRO A 605 21.93 -25.26 -5.71
C PRO A 605 23.03 -24.25 -5.35
N TYR A 606 22.77 -23.36 -4.36
CA TYR A 606 23.72 -22.32 -3.95
C TYR A 606 25.09 -22.84 -3.53
N LYS A 607 25.18 -24.04 -2.96
CA LYS A 607 26.46 -24.65 -2.54
C LYS A 607 27.46 -24.81 -3.68
N THR A 608 26.97 -25.12 -4.86
CA THR A 608 27.81 -25.37 -6.05
C THR A 608 27.86 -24.19 -7.00
N ASN A 609 26.74 -23.43 -7.08
CA ASN A 609 26.58 -22.43 -8.13
C ASN A 609 26.85 -21.00 -7.66
N LEU A 610 27.13 -20.79 -6.36
CA LEU A 610 27.41 -19.46 -5.83
C LEU A 610 28.75 -19.41 -5.08
N LEU A 611 29.58 -18.42 -5.46
CA LEU A 611 30.78 -18.03 -4.74
C LEU A 611 30.47 -16.73 -3.98
N PHE A 612 30.50 -16.77 -2.64
CA PHE A 612 30.44 -15.59 -1.80
C PHE A 612 31.84 -15.23 -1.31
N SER A 613 32.31 -14.02 -1.60
CA SER A 613 33.67 -13.58 -1.28
C SER A 613 33.69 -12.26 -0.52
N VAL A 614 34.66 -12.13 0.38
CA VAL A 614 34.90 -10.92 1.17
C VAL A 614 36.41 -10.67 1.24
N PRO A 615 36.91 -9.51 0.77
CA PRO A 615 38.34 -9.15 0.84
C PRO A 615 38.79 -8.94 2.29
N SER A 616 39.76 -9.72 2.75
CA SER A 616 40.35 -9.62 4.10
C SER A 616 41.23 -8.38 4.27
N ASP A 617 41.81 -7.90 3.17
CA ASP A 617 42.66 -6.71 3.07
C ASP A 617 41.87 -5.40 2.91
N ALA A 618 40.52 -5.45 2.81
CA ALA A 618 39.68 -4.28 2.72
C ALA A 618 39.87 -3.36 3.94
N PRO A 619 40.06 -2.05 3.77
CA PRO A 619 40.00 -1.09 4.89
C PRO A 619 38.62 -1.13 5.55
N LEU A 620 38.54 -0.72 6.81
CA LEU A 620 37.25 -0.54 7.48
C LEU A 620 36.51 0.70 6.91
N PRO A 621 35.20 0.67 6.75
CA PRO A 621 34.40 1.80 6.24
C PRO A 621 34.53 3.10 7.06
N GLU A 622 34.99 3.05 8.30
CA GLU A 622 35.29 4.22 9.14
C GLU A 622 36.47 5.04 8.57
N ASN A 623 37.42 4.40 7.88
CA ASN A 623 38.47 5.06 7.11
C ASN A 623 37.96 5.39 5.69
N ALA A 624 37.14 6.42 5.58
CA ALA A 624 36.34 6.69 4.37
C ALA A 624 37.20 6.87 3.09
N VAL A 625 38.38 7.49 3.21
CA VAL A 625 39.28 7.78 2.06
C VAL A 625 39.90 6.51 1.51
N ASP A 626 40.51 5.69 2.36
CA ASP A 626 41.16 4.46 1.94
C ASP A 626 40.11 3.43 1.52
N PHE A 627 38.95 3.40 2.20
CA PHE A 627 37.85 2.53 1.82
C PHE A 627 37.30 2.88 0.42
N GLN A 628 37.11 4.17 0.11
CA GLN A 628 36.69 4.62 -1.22
C GLN A 628 37.69 4.22 -2.31
N ARG A 629 39.00 4.42 -2.07
CA ARG A 629 40.04 4.00 -3.02
C ARG A 629 40.04 2.47 -3.24
N PHE A 630 39.88 1.72 -2.16
CA PHE A 630 39.79 0.26 -2.23
C PHE A 630 38.59 -0.19 -3.03
N VAL A 631 37.40 0.42 -2.79
CA VAL A 631 36.16 0.10 -3.52
C VAL A 631 36.33 0.34 -5.02
N VAL A 632 36.93 1.46 -5.44
CA VAL A 632 37.23 1.76 -6.85
C VAL A 632 38.12 0.68 -7.47
N SER A 633 39.19 0.30 -6.78
CA SER A 633 40.12 -0.75 -7.23
C SER A 633 39.44 -2.10 -7.32
N ALA A 634 38.69 -2.48 -6.27
CA ALA A 634 38.01 -3.77 -6.20
C ALA A 634 36.91 -3.90 -7.27
N VAL A 635 36.08 -2.87 -7.44
CA VAL A 635 35.03 -2.84 -8.48
C VAL A 635 35.64 -2.96 -9.86
N SER A 636 36.68 -2.17 -10.17
CA SER A 636 37.35 -2.20 -11.49
C SER A 636 37.91 -3.58 -11.84
N ARG A 637 38.54 -4.23 -10.88
CA ARG A 637 39.18 -5.55 -11.04
C ARG A 637 38.14 -6.68 -11.10
N LEU A 638 37.17 -6.70 -10.21
CA LEU A 638 36.13 -7.70 -10.17
C LEU A 638 35.20 -7.63 -11.39
N VAL A 639 34.82 -6.44 -11.86
CA VAL A 639 34.09 -6.25 -13.12
C VAL A 639 34.89 -6.78 -14.31
N SER A 640 36.19 -6.57 -14.34
CA SER A 640 37.06 -7.09 -15.39
C SER A 640 37.14 -8.61 -15.36
N ALA A 641 37.24 -9.23 -14.17
CA ALA A 641 37.23 -10.68 -13.99
C ALA A 641 35.90 -11.32 -14.42
N ALA A 642 34.78 -10.64 -14.18
CA ALA A 642 33.43 -11.09 -14.60
C ALA A 642 33.12 -10.74 -16.07
N ARG A 643 34.02 -10.09 -16.80
CA ARG A 643 33.83 -9.61 -18.18
C ARG A 643 32.59 -8.73 -18.32
N GLY A 644 32.39 -7.75 -17.42
CA GLY A 644 31.16 -7.00 -17.23
C GLY A 644 30.15 -7.81 -16.40
N ARG A 645 28.92 -8.00 -16.89
CA ARG A 645 27.86 -8.84 -16.30
C ARG A 645 27.62 -8.59 -14.81
N THR A 646 27.83 -7.35 -14.36
CA THR A 646 27.93 -6.99 -12.95
C THR A 646 26.89 -5.97 -12.54
N LEU A 647 26.20 -6.23 -11.42
CA LEU A 647 25.43 -5.26 -10.68
C LEU A 647 26.23 -4.81 -9.44
N VAL A 648 26.53 -3.51 -9.35
CA VAL A 648 27.23 -2.92 -8.21
C VAL A 648 26.24 -2.16 -7.33
N LEU A 649 26.08 -2.60 -6.07
CA LEU A 649 25.11 -2.07 -5.12
C LEU A 649 25.78 -1.20 -4.06
N PHE A 650 25.31 0.03 -3.93
CA PHE A 650 25.80 1.02 -2.99
C PHE A 650 24.75 1.37 -1.93
N THR A 651 25.20 1.82 -0.77
CA THR A 651 24.35 2.30 0.33
C THR A 651 24.12 3.81 0.31
N SER A 652 24.81 4.56 -0.56
CA SER A 652 24.61 6.00 -0.74
C SER A 652 24.88 6.42 -2.19
N TYR A 653 24.17 7.46 -2.61
CA TYR A 653 24.32 8.01 -3.96
C TYR A 653 25.69 8.68 -4.18
N ASP A 654 26.25 9.29 -3.14
CA ASP A 654 27.58 9.91 -3.21
C ASP A 654 28.67 8.86 -3.46
N MET A 655 28.62 7.72 -2.75
CA MET A 655 29.56 6.62 -2.95
C MET A 655 29.42 6.04 -4.36
N LEU A 656 28.20 5.85 -4.85
CA LEU A 656 27.92 5.41 -6.21
C LEU A 656 28.55 6.36 -7.23
N ARG A 657 28.26 7.69 -7.11
CA ARG A 657 28.75 8.71 -8.05
C ARG A 657 30.26 8.77 -8.08
N ASN A 658 30.91 8.79 -6.92
CA ASN A 658 32.35 8.87 -6.80
C ASN A 658 33.00 7.60 -7.38
N THR A 659 32.48 6.40 -7.02
CA THR A 659 33.02 5.15 -7.55
C THR A 659 32.81 5.03 -9.05
N PHE A 660 31.64 5.43 -9.58
CA PHE A 660 31.40 5.45 -11.02
C PHE A 660 32.41 6.33 -11.77
N THR A 661 32.59 7.56 -11.30
CA THR A 661 33.51 8.53 -11.91
C THR A 661 34.97 8.02 -11.91
N ASP A 662 35.42 7.49 -10.77
CA ASP A 662 36.81 7.08 -10.60
C ASP A 662 37.11 5.71 -11.26
N ALA A 663 36.11 4.83 -11.36
CA ALA A 663 36.25 3.50 -11.99
C ALA A 663 36.07 3.54 -13.53
N ALA A 664 35.32 4.51 -14.08
CA ALA A 664 34.99 4.58 -15.51
C ALA A 664 36.23 4.52 -16.44
N PRO A 665 37.35 5.19 -16.16
CA PRO A 665 38.56 5.09 -17.01
C PRO A 665 39.11 3.68 -17.11
N PHE A 666 39.01 2.87 -16.04
CA PHE A 666 39.50 1.48 -15.99
C PHE A 666 38.53 0.49 -16.64
N LEU A 667 37.26 0.89 -16.80
CA LEU A 667 36.16 0.09 -17.33
C LEU A 667 35.68 0.52 -18.71
N SER A 668 36.47 1.29 -19.45
CA SER A 668 36.12 1.90 -20.76
C SER A 668 35.71 0.91 -21.84
N LYS A 669 36.08 -0.38 -21.69
CA LYS A 669 35.67 -1.46 -22.61
C LYS A 669 34.27 -1.99 -22.39
N PHE A 670 33.60 -1.59 -21.30
CA PHE A 670 32.27 -2.05 -20.96
C PHE A 670 31.26 -0.90 -21.09
N ARG A 671 30.02 -1.25 -21.36
CA ARG A 671 28.92 -0.29 -21.26
C ARG A 671 28.58 -0.08 -19.79
N LEU A 672 28.79 1.14 -19.30
CA LEU A 672 28.48 1.51 -17.93
C LEU A 672 27.10 2.18 -17.87
N LEU A 673 26.24 1.66 -17.01
CA LEU A 673 24.91 2.17 -16.73
C LEU A 673 24.87 2.66 -15.28
N LYS A 674 24.31 3.84 -15.06
CA LYS A 674 24.24 4.44 -13.73
C LYS A 674 22.82 4.85 -13.39
N GLN A 675 22.37 4.52 -12.20
CA GLN A 675 21.10 5.00 -11.67
C GLN A 675 21.05 6.53 -11.67
N GLY A 676 19.97 7.07 -12.24
CA GLY A 676 19.74 8.51 -12.39
C GLY A 676 20.07 9.06 -13.80
N ASP A 677 20.68 8.27 -14.68
CA ASP A 677 20.93 8.67 -16.07
C ASP A 677 19.71 8.43 -16.95
N ASP A 678 18.83 7.46 -16.58
CA ASP A 678 17.55 7.19 -17.25
C ASP A 678 16.55 6.59 -16.24
N ASP A 679 15.33 6.33 -16.68
CA ASP A 679 14.32 5.60 -15.91
C ASP A 679 14.80 4.19 -15.55
N ALA A 680 14.45 3.71 -14.34
CA ALA A 680 14.90 2.43 -13.82
C ALA A 680 14.54 1.25 -14.73
N SER A 681 13.36 1.29 -15.40
CA SER A 681 12.93 0.25 -16.32
C SER A 681 13.82 0.19 -17.55
N ARG A 682 14.12 1.35 -18.16
CA ARG A 682 14.99 1.45 -19.33
C ARG A 682 16.43 1.04 -19.03
N LEU A 683 16.93 1.41 -17.86
CA LEU A 683 18.26 0.96 -17.41
C LEU A 683 18.33 -0.54 -17.27
N LEU A 684 17.28 -1.18 -16.74
CA LEU A 684 17.20 -2.63 -16.63
C LEU A 684 17.08 -3.32 -17.98
N ASP A 685 16.30 -2.76 -18.91
CA ASP A 685 16.19 -3.31 -20.27
C ASP A 685 17.52 -3.20 -21.00
N ALA A 686 18.20 -2.06 -20.92
CA ALA A 686 19.54 -1.88 -21.48
C ALA A 686 20.58 -2.83 -20.86
N PHE A 687 20.46 -3.12 -19.54
CA PHE A 687 21.33 -4.08 -18.85
C PHE A 687 21.04 -5.53 -19.26
N ARG A 688 19.78 -5.88 -19.57
CA ARG A 688 19.42 -7.21 -20.07
C ARG A 688 19.88 -7.46 -21.49
N GLU A 689 19.79 -6.43 -22.35
CA GLU A 689 20.14 -6.53 -23.77
C GLU A 689 21.65 -6.64 -24.01
N ASP A 690 22.46 -6.00 -23.18
CA ASP A 690 23.91 -5.99 -23.30
C ASP A 690 24.55 -6.83 -22.19
N ILE A 691 24.90 -8.08 -22.56
CA ILE A 691 25.48 -9.08 -21.64
C ILE A 691 26.77 -8.58 -20.95
N GLY A 692 27.54 -7.73 -21.62
CA GLY A 692 28.82 -7.21 -21.10
C GLY A 692 28.68 -5.92 -20.28
N SER A 693 27.48 -5.43 -20.05
CA SER A 693 27.26 -4.16 -19.34
C SER A 693 27.44 -4.25 -17.82
N VAL A 694 27.58 -3.10 -17.19
CA VAL A 694 27.74 -2.95 -15.73
C VAL A 694 26.74 -1.92 -15.24
N LEU A 695 25.93 -2.25 -14.24
CA LEU A 695 24.93 -1.37 -13.66
C LEU A 695 25.35 -0.95 -12.25
N PHE A 696 25.50 0.37 -12.03
CA PHE A 696 25.77 0.99 -10.73
C PHE A 696 24.47 1.51 -10.15
N ALA A 697 24.08 1.00 -8.96
CA ALA A 697 22.77 1.29 -8.37
C ALA A 697 22.79 1.39 -6.86
N THR A 698 21.74 2.04 -6.29
CA THR A 698 21.47 2.15 -4.85
C THR A 698 20.18 1.40 -4.46
N ASP A 699 19.62 1.75 -3.31
CA ASP A 699 18.52 1.05 -2.63
C ASP A 699 17.34 0.63 -3.50
N SER A 700 16.91 1.42 -4.48
CA SER A 700 15.78 1.09 -5.34
C SER A 700 16.03 -0.13 -6.23
N PHE A 701 17.29 -0.48 -6.47
CA PHE A 701 17.68 -1.66 -7.25
C PHE A 701 18.02 -2.88 -6.37
N TRP A 702 18.03 -2.73 -5.04
CA TRP A 702 18.08 -3.88 -4.14
C TRP A 702 16.79 -4.68 -4.19
N GLN A 703 15.67 -4.01 -4.54
CA GLN A 703 14.35 -4.60 -4.68
C GLN A 703 13.89 -4.54 -6.14
N GLY A 704 13.18 -5.56 -6.63
CA GLY A 704 12.50 -5.52 -7.94
C GLY A 704 13.35 -5.72 -9.20
N VAL A 705 14.67 -5.89 -9.10
CA VAL A 705 15.52 -6.23 -10.25
C VAL A 705 15.38 -7.70 -10.56
N ASP A 706 14.86 -8.03 -11.73
CA ASP A 706 14.81 -9.39 -12.27
C ASP A 706 15.56 -9.45 -13.59
N VAL A 707 16.81 -9.91 -13.55
CA VAL A 707 17.68 -10.10 -14.72
C VAL A 707 18.17 -11.55 -14.73
N PRO A 708 17.40 -12.45 -15.34
CA PRO A 708 17.81 -13.85 -15.43
C PRO A 708 18.89 -14.06 -16.50
N GLY A 709 19.74 -15.06 -16.27
CA GLY A 709 20.70 -15.57 -17.27
C GLY A 709 22.01 -14.82 -17.32
N ALA A 710 22.67 -14.89 -18.48
CA ALA A 710 24.09 -14.53 -18.67
C ALA A 710 24.41 -13.04 -18.45
N SER A 711 23.42 -12.14 -18.44
CA SER A 711 23.63 -10.69 -18.25
C SER A 711 24.00 -10.31 -16.82
N LEU A 712 23.70 -11.16 -15.82
CA LEU A 712 24.05 -10.95 -14.42
C LEU A 712 24.74 -12.20 -13.85
N SER A 713 26.06 -12.16 -13.82
CA SER A 713 26.89 -13.23 -13.23
C SER A 713 27.64 -12.78 -11.98
N GLN A 714 27.61 -11.47 -11.66
CA GLN A 714 28.25 -10.94 -10.46
C GLN A 714 27.41 -9.86 -9.79
N VAL A 715 27.33 -9.90 -8.47
CA VAL A 715 26.82 -8.82 -7.63
C VAL A 715 27.94 -8.35 -6.72
N ILE A 716 28.26 -7.07 -6.76
CA ILE A 716 29.22 -6.45 -5.83
C ILE A 716 28.42 -5.58 -4.85
N ILE A 717 28.54 -5.87 -3.56
CA ILE A 717 27.95 -5.09 -2.48
C ILE A 717 29.08 -4.27 -1.85
N ALA A 718 29.06 -2.96 -2.06
CA ALA A 718 30.16 -2.10 -1.62
C ALA A 718 30.31 -2.05 -0.10
N LYS A 719 29.21 -2.09 0.66
CA LYS A 719 29.19 -1.95 2.12
C LYS A 719 27.93 -2.64 2.69
N LEU A 720 28.00 -3.12 3.93
CA LEU A 720 26.82 -3.60 4.65
C LEU A 720 25.74 -2.51 4.72
N PRO A 721 24.47 -2.81 4.36
CA PRO A 721 23.43 -1.80 4.13
C PRO A 721 22.76 -1.32 5.42
N PHE A 722 23.56 -0.82 6.36
CA PHE A 722 23.04 -0.17 7.56
C PHE A 722 22.33 1.14 7.19
N SER A 723 21.19 1.40 7.83
CA SER A 723 20.45 2.66 7.72
C SER A 723 21.29 3.85 8.18
N VAL A 724 21.06 5.02 7.57
CA VAL A 724 21.77 6.25 7.93
C VAL A 724 21.34 6.67 9.34
N PRO A 725 22.27 6.91 10.28
CA PRO A 725 21.92 7.25 11.65
C PRO A 725 21.09 8.52 11.82
N ASN A 726 21.11 9.42 10.83
CA ASN A 726 20.43 10.71 10.87
C ASN A 726 19.01 10.68 10.26
N ASP A 727 18.48 9.50 9.94
CA ASP A 727 17.06 9.41 9.54
C ASP A 727 16.15 9.77 10.73
N PRO A 728 15.22 10.73 10.58
CA PRO A 728 14.39 11.23 11.68
C PRO A 728 13.53 10.16 12.34
N VAL A 729 12.95 9.25 11.53
CA VAL A 729 12.08 8.18 12.00
C VAL A 729 12.92 7.11 12.71
N PHE A 730 14.04 6.74 12.11
CA PHE A 730 14.98 5.79 12.71
C PHE A 730 15.52 6.31 14.05
N THR A 731 15.88 7.59 14.14
CA THR A 731 16.36 8.21 15.39
C THR A 731 15.26 8.18 16.46
N ALA A 732 14.03 8.54 16.14
CA ALA A 732 12.90 8.50 17.06
C ALA A 732 12.61 7.08 17.58
N ARG A 733 12.62 6.09 16.68
CA ARG A 733 12.49 4.67 17.04
C ARG A 733 13.63 4.19 17.92
N SER A 734 14.86 4.63 17.63
CA SER A 734 16.04 4.32 18.45
C SER A 734 15.90 4.85 19.86
N GLU A 735 15.44 6.09 20.05
CA GLU A 735 15.15 6.66 21.36
C GLU A 735 14.08 5.87 22.13
N ALA A 736 13.01 5.45 21.42
CA ALA A 736 11.98 4.60 22.03
C ALA A 736 12.53 3.25 22.50
N VAL A 737 13.45 2.64 21.73
CA VAL A 737 14.15 1.41 22.14
C VAL A 737 15.03 1.65 23.37
N VAL A 738 15.80 2.73 23.39
CA VAL A 738 16.66 3.08 24.54
C VAL A 738 15.81 3.30 25.80
N LYS A 739 14.69 4.02 25.68
CA LYS A 739 13.78 4.28 26.82
C LYS A 739 13.26 3.01 27.49
N ARG A 740 13.09 1.92 26.72
CA ARG A 740 12.71 0.60 27.27
C ARG A 740 13.90 -0.29 27.68
N GLY A 741 15.13 0.23 27.62
CA GLY A 741 16.36 -0.50 28.01
C GLY A 741 16.93 -1.40 26.90
N GLY A 742 16.44 -1.30 25.66
CA GLY A 742 16.90 -2.10 24.54
C GLY A 742 18.11 -1.51 23.81
N SER A 743 18.63 -2.23 22.82
CA SER A 743 19.73 -1.82 21.96
C SER A 743 19.22 -1.47 20.55
N PRO A 744 19.18 -0.18 20.15
CA PRO A 744 18.75 0.22 18.81
C PRO A 744 19.57 -0.46 17.69
N PHE A 745 20.87 -0.64 17.93
CA PHE A 745 21.72 -1.31 16.95
C PHE A 745 21.29 -2.77 16.70
N MET A 746 21.02 -3.53 17.76
CA MET A 746 20.64 -4.95 17.65
C MET A 746 19.17 -5.16 17.30
N GLU A 747 18.27 -4.25 17.71
CA GLU A 747 16.83 -4.40 17.52
C GLU A 747 16.30 -3.72 16.24
N LEU A 748 17.01 -2.71 15.71
CA LEU A 748 16.60 -2.00 14.50
C LEU A 748 17.65 -2.11 13.39
N SER A 749 18.91 -1.63 13.63
CA SER A 749 19.90 -1.50 12.56
C SER A 749 20.32 -2.84 11.96
N VAL A 750 20.65 -3.83 12.80
CA VAL A 750 21.09 -5.14 12.31
C VAL A 750 19.98 -5.88 11.59
N PRO A 751 18.74 -5.98 12.09
CA PRO A 751 17.63 -6.62 11.40
C PRO A 751 17.31 -6.00 10.02
N GLU A 752 17.20 -4.68 9.95
CA GLU A 752 16.94 -3.99 8.68
C GLU A 752 18.07 -4.22 7.66
N ALA A 753 19.32 -4.13 8.12
CA ALA A 753 20.48 -4.37 7.27
C ALA A 753 20.56 -5.82 6.78
N VAL A 754 20.22 -6.80 7.61
CA VAL A 754 20.17 -8.24 7.23
C VAL A 754 19.13 -8.47 6.13
N ILE A 755 17.93 -7.92 6.27
CA ILE A 755 16.88 -8.06 5.27
C ILE A 755 17.33 -7.46 3.93
N LYS A 756 17.85 -6.23 3.93
CA LYS A 756 18.39 -5.58 2.73
C LYS A 756 19.53 -6.38 2.11
N PHE A 757 20.47 -6.85 2.92
CA PHE A 757 21.60 -7.67 2.45
C PHE A 757 21.13 -8.94 1.75
N ARG A 758 20.16 -9.66 2.32
CA ARG A 758 19.56 -10.85 1.72
C ARG A 758 18.87 -10.56 0.39
N GLN A 759 18.22 -9.40 0.27
CA GLN A 759 17.59 -8.97 -0.99
C GLN A 759 18.62 -8.76 -2.08
N GLY A 760 19.73 -8.09 -1.80
CA GLY A 760 20.84 -7.92 -2.75
C GLY A 760 21.51 -9.25 -3.13
N PHE A 761 21.74 -10.10 -2.13
CA PHE A 761 22.31 -11.43 -2.32
C PHE A 761 21.43 -12.31 -3.23
N GLY A 762 20.12 -12.28 -3.04
CA GLY A 762 19.15 -13.08 -3.79
C GLY A 762 18.90 -12.66 -5.24
N ARG A 763 19.63 -11.67 -5.79
CA ARG A 763 19.46 -11.22 -7.19
C ARG A 763 20.11 -12.12 -8.22
N LEU A 764 21.11 -12.89 -7.83
CA LEU A 764 22.03 -13.55 -8.73
C LEU A 764 21.51 -14.89 -9.29
N ILE A 765 21.02 -15.77 -8.44
CA ILE A 765 20.57 -17.12 -8.84
C ILE A 765 19.05 -17.12 -9.00
N ARG A 766 18.58 -17.38 -10.22
CA ARG A 766 17.16 -17.37 -10.63
C ARG A 766 16.71 -18.70 -11.26
N ARG A 767 17.67 -19.50 -11.74
CA ARG A 767 17.47 -20.81 -12.37
C ARG A 767 18.45 -21.82 -11.78
N ASN A 768 18.19 -23.09 -11.99
CA ASN A 768 19.06 -24.18 -11.53
C ASN A 768 20.44 -24.17 -12.19
N ASP A 769 20.53 -23.65 -13.41
CA ASP A 769 21.75 -23.53 -14.21
C ASP A 769 22.50 -22.21 -14.04
N ASP A 770 21.91 -21.23 -13.36
CA ASP A 770 22.57 -19.96 -13.07
C ASP A 770 23.78 -20.21 -12.15
N ARG A 771 24.91 -19.56 -12.49
CA ARG A 771 26.15 -19.59 -11.73
C ARG A 771 26.68 -18.19 -11.56
N GLY A 772 27.18 -17.85 -10.36
CA GLY A 772 27.68 -16.49 -10.18
C GLY A 772 28.41 -16.22 -8.86
N CYS A 773 28.90 -14.99 -8.74
CA CYS A 773 29.67 -14.51 -7.60
C CYS A 773 28.99 -13.33 -6.90
N VAL A 774 28.97 -13.36 -5.57
CA VAL A 774 28.64 -12.20 -4.73
C VAL A 774 29.88 -11.77 -3.98
N ALA A 775 30.35 -10.54 -4.22
CA ALA A 775 31.47 -9.96 -3.50
C ALA A 775 30.97 -8.85 -2.55
N LEU A 776 31.19 -9.01 -1.26
CA LEU A 776 30.95 -7.98 -0.25
C LEU A 776 32.28 -7.33 0.11
N LEU A 777 32.43 -6.03 -0.14
CA LEU A 777 33.68 -5.30 0.12
C LEU A 777 33.83 -4.81 1.58
N ASP A 778 33.00 -5.28 2.49
CA ASP A 778 32.98 -4.89 3.89
C ASP A 778 33.31 -6.07 4.82
N LYS A 779 34.55 -6.12 5.28
CA LYS A 779 35.05 -7.23 6.10
C LYS A 779 34.45 -7.29 7.52
N ARG A 780 33.67 -6.29 7.96
CA ARG A 780 32.98 -6.30 9.25
C ARG A 780 32.06 -7.51 9.41
N ILE A 781 31.60 -8.13 8.30
CA ILE A 781 30.81 -9.35 8.33
C ILE A 781 31.54 -10.52 8.97
N TYR A 782 32.87 -10.57 8.90
CA TYR A 782 33.73 -11.59 9.55
C TYR A 782 34.36 -11.10 10.86
N GLU A 783 34.68 -9.81 10.96
CA GLU A 783 35.40 -9.28 12.13
C GLU A 783 34.49 -8.89 13.30
N LYS A 784 33.21 -8.58 13.05
CA LYS A 784 32.28 -8.13 14.10
C LYS A 784 31.31 -9.24 14.51
N ARG A 785 30.94 -9.30 15.80
CA ARG A 785 30.02 -10.33 16.34
C ARG A 785 28.69 -10.38 15.63
N TYR A 786 28.12 -9.22 15.23
CA TYR A 786 26.86 -9.17 14.50
C TYR A 786 26.96 -9.75 13.08
N GLY A 787 28.16 -9.90 12.53
CA GLY A 787 28.35 -10.47 11.19
C GLY A 787 27.88 -11.93 11.08
N THR A 788 27.89 -12.68 12.18
CA THR A 788 27.33 -14.04 12.22
C THR A 788 25.84 -14.07 11.88
N ILE A 789 25.09 -12.99 12.19
CA ILE A 789 23.67 -12.85 11.87
C ILE A 789 23.48 -12.73 10.35
N PHE A 790 24.34 -11.95 9.68
CA PHE A 790 24.34 -11.83 8.22
C PHE A 790 24.71 -13.16 7.54
N LEU A 791 25.80 -13.78 8.00
CA LEU A 791 26.27 -15.05 7.44
C LEU A 791 25.29 -16.21 7.64
N GLY A 792 24.56 -16.23 8.77
CA GLY A 792 23.56 -17.24 9.05
C GLY A 792 22.23 -16.98 8.34
N SER A 793 22.03 -15.79 7.77
CA SER A 793 20.79 -15.42 7.07
C SER A 793 20.81 -15.67 5.55
N ILE A 794 21.98 -15.96 4.98
CA ILE A 794 22.15 -16.29 3.56
C ILE A 794 22.27 -17.82 3.36
N PRO A 795 21.90 -18.33 2.17
CA PRO A 795 22.05 -19.75 1.85
C PRO A 795 23.49 -20.24 1.99
N GLU A 796 23.64 -21.52 2.30
CA GLU A 796 24.96 -22.15 2.26
C GLU A 796 25.54 -22.09 0.85
N SER A 797 26.77 -21.55 0.73
CA SER A 797 27.47 -21.31 -0.54
C SER A 797 28.97 -21.52 -0.33
N LYS A 798 29.71 -21.62 -1.43
CA LYS A 798 31.17 -21.57 -1.36
C LYS A 798 31.57 -20.18 -0.83
N ARG A 799 32.33 -20.12 0.29
CA ARG A 799 32.75 -18.87 0.95
C ARG A 799 34.25 -18.69 0.87
N LEU A 800 34.67 -17.47 0.55
CA LEU A 800 36.07 -17.08 0.44
C LEU A 800 36.33 -15.79 1.23
N TYR A 801 37.28 -15.85 2.16
CA TYR A 801 37.74 -14.70 2.94
C TYR A 801 39.25 -14.63 2.80
N GLU A 802 39.73 -13.97 1.73
CA GLU A 802 41.11 -13.88 1.30
C GLU A 802 41.45 -12.44 0.83
N ASP A 803 42.68 -12.17 0.42
CA ASP A 803 43.02 -10.89 -0.18
C ASP A 803 42.31 -10.67 -1.54
N LEU A 804 42.23 -9.41 -1.99
CA LEU A 804 41.55 -9.05 -3.23
C LEU A 804 42.13 -9.74 -4.47
N ASP A 805 43.47 -9.97 -4.53
CA ASP A 805 44.09 -10.62 -5.67
C ASP A 805 43.62 -12.05 -5.83
N THR A 806 43.59 -12.80 -4.74
CA THR A 806 43.04 -14.15 -4.69
C THR A 806 41.56 -14.18 -5.07
N ILE A 807 40.74 -13.25 -4.54
CA ILE A 807 39.29 -13.17 -4.84
C ILE A 807 39.07 -12.91 -6.34
N VAL A 808 39.81 -12.00 -6.97
CA VAL A 808 39.70 -11.69 -8.40
C VAL A 808 39.99 -12.95 -9.23
N SER A 809 41.09 -13.66 -8.92
CA SER A 809 41.49 -14.88 -9.62
C SER A 809 40.46 -16.01 -9.46
N GLU A 810 39.97 -16.22 -8.23
CA GLU A 810 38.93 -17.24 -7.96
C GLU A 810 37.57 -16.87 -8.59
N THR A 811 37.24 -15.59 -8.69
CA THR A 811 36.03 -15.12 -9.39
C THR A 811 36.08 -15.46 -10.86
N GLU A 812 37.20 -15.17 -11.56
CA GLU A 812 37.36 -15.49 -12.96
C GLU A 812 37.32 -17.01 -13.19
N ARG A 813 38.04 -17.76 -12.36
CA ARG A 813 38.06 -19.22 -12.41
C ARG A 813 36.66 -19.80 -12.19
N PHE A 814 35.95 -19.31 -11.17
CA PHE A 814 34.60 -19.81 -10.84
C PHE A 814 33.59 -19.54 -11.95
N LEU A 815 33.68 -18.39 -12.64
CA LEU A 815 32.71 -18.02 -13.67
C LEU A 815 33.00 -18.65 -15.03
N PHE A 816 34.27 -18.94 -15.38
CA PHE A 816 34.66 -19.29 -16.75
C PHE A 816 35.45 -20.58 -16.89
N ASP A 817 36.02 -21.11 -15.82
CA ASP A 817 36.68 -22.43 -15.87
C ASP A 817 35.64 -23.48 -15.42
N SER A 818 35.18 -24.29 -16.37
CA SER A 818 34.18 -25.36 -16.17
C SER A 818 34.79 -26.61 -15.60
#